data_da88c0850704e05b4556aaa2d8d3f902
#
_entry.id   da88c0850704e05b4556aaa2d8d3f902
#
_cell.length_a   1.000
_cell.length_b   1.000
_cell.length_c   1.000
_cell.angle_alpha   90.00
_cell.angle_beta   90.00
_cell.angle_gamma   90.00
#
_symmetry.space_group_name_H-M   'P 1'
#
loop_
_entity.id
_entity.type
_entity.pdbx_description
1 polymer ?
#
loop_
_entity_poly.entity_id
_entity_poly.type
_entity_poly.pdbx_seq_one_letter_code
_entity_poly.pdbx_strand_id
1 'polypeptide(L)'
;MRPSHPSPITLTTDDSGFLRNGRPHQIVSAAIHYFRVHPDLWSDRLERLRAMGVNTVETYVAWNVHEPRPGEFSFDGAEDLAAFVRLAGDLGLDVIVRPGPYICAEWDFGGLPGWLLADRTIRLRRTDARYLAAVDAWFDVLVPVLAPLLGSRGGPVVAMGVENEYGSFGNDTAYLEHLRDGLLARGVDCLLFTTDGAGHGFQLGGRIPGVLTTGTFGSRPEASLATMRVYQPKGPLVCVEYWHGWFDHWGEHHHTRDPQDATAMLDSLLAAGASVNIYMGHGGTNFGWWNGANHDGATYQPDITSYDYDAPVGEAGELTAKFHLFREVITRHTGPVAHEAPALPPRQAPRTLALDGHVSLTDSLDLLSTTQHHVDPVTMEEAGQSLGLIHYRTRLRGPLPKAELRIDGLADRAQVFLDGREIGLLERDRPLAALDVTVPDGGARLDVLVENQGRINYGPLLADRKGIRDGVRLDNQYQFGWEVRPLPLDDLTALTFTSAPVTDGPAFHRTVVQVDTPADAFIELPGWTKGMVWLNGFALGRYWERGPQKTLYAPGPLWKAGTNTLIVLELHTPGTTVEIRDTSEPRRTHPSPSGRRQAPGRNVDDAAPFAVGLRHADDRGRPPPARATETQHATRVRHGSRQHACLELGLLATRGSETSRSQTRSRGLDR
;
A
#
# COMPACT_ATOMS: atom_id res chain seq x y z
N MET A 1 10.30 -41.15 -21.10
CA MET A 1 9.47 -40.22 -21.88
C MET A 1 10.01 -38.85 -21.63
N ARG A 2 10.34 -38.03 -22.63
CA ARG A 2 10.63 -36.61 -22.42
C ARG A 2 9.32 -35.97 -21.98
N PRO A 3 9.31 -35.10 -20.94
CA PRO A 3 8.11 -34.35 -20.61
C PRO A 3 7.70 -33.59 -21.89
N SER A 4 6.45 -33.76 -22.31
CA SER A 4 5.88 -32.96 -23.39
C SER A 4 5.92 -31.51 -22.91
N HIS A 5 6.67 -30.64 -23.60
CA HIS A 5 6.57 -29.20 -23.36
C HIS A 5 5.10 -28.82 -23.54
N PRO A 6 4.52 -28.10 -22.58
CA PRO A 6 3.15 -27.60 -22.74
C PRO A 6 3.06 -26.78 -24.03
N SER A 7 1.92 -26.88 -24.71
CA SER A 7 1.70 -26.13 -25.95
C SER A 7 1.69 -24.64 -25.68
N PRO A 8 2.26 -23.79 -26.53
CA PRO A 8 2.20 -22.35 -26.39
C PRO A 8 0.76 -21.85 -26.22
N ILE A 9 0.60 -20.86 -25.34
CA ILE A 9 -0.66 -20.13 -25.13
C ILE A 9 -0.48 -18.75 -25.76
N THR A 10 -1.44 -18.34 -26.58
CA THR A 10 -1.49 -16.97 -27.13
C THR A 10 -2.74 -16.27 -26.66
N LEU A 11 -2.60 -15.04 -26.18
CA LEU A 11 -3.70 -14.11 -25.95
C LEU A 11 -3.50 -12.90 -26.87
N THR A 12 -4.46 -12.69 -27.76
CA THR A 12 -4.47 -11.56 -28.70
C THR A 12 -5.80 -10.86 -28.66
N THR A 13 -5.92 -9.74 -29.35
CA THR A 13 -7.17 -8.98 -29.46
C THR A 13 -7.56 -8.81 -30.92
N ASP A 14 -8.86 -8.75 -31.17
CA ASP A 14 -9.43 -8.28 -32.42
C ASP A 14 -10.44 -7.15 -32.17
N ASP A 15 -11.18 -6.72 -33.18
CA ASP A 15 -12.22 -5.68 -33.05
C ASP A 15 -13.34 -6.04 -32.08
N SER A 16 -13.56 -7.32 -31.78
CA SER A 16 -14.64 -7.83 -30.96
C SER A 16 -14.27 -8.17 -29.53
N GLY A 17 -13.01 -8.49 -29.24
CA GLY A 17 -12.60 -8.91 -27.90
C GLY A 17 -11.25 -9.60 -27.84
N PHE A 18 -11.07 -10.43 -26.82
CA PHE A 18 -9.89 -11.30 -26.68
C PHE A 18 -10.04 -12.59 -27.48
N LEU A 19 -8.90 -13.06 -27.99
CA LEU A 19 -8.74 -14.37 -28.60
C LEU A 19 -7.68 -15.17 -27.85
N ARG A 20 -8.07 -16.27 -27.21
CA ARG A 20 -7.13 -17.24 -26.62
C ARG A 20 -6.92 -18.41 -27.57
N ASN A 21 -5.69 -18.56 -28.05
CA ASN A 21 -5.37 -19.56 -29.11
C ASN A 21 -6.30 -19.43 -30.34
N GLY A 22 -6.59 -18.20 -30.75
CA GLY A 22 -7.46 -17.87 -31.88
C GLY A 22 -8.96 -18.08 -31.64
N ARG A 23 -9.40 -18.40 -30.45
CA ARG A 23 -10.82 -18.55 -30.08
C ARG A 23 -11.29 -17.40 -29.21
N PRO A 24 -12.53 -16.90 -29.40
CA PRO A 24 -13.11 -15.89 -28.52
C PRO A 24 -12.97 -16.27 -27.05
N HIS A 25 -12.55 -15.33 -26.23
CA HIS A 25 -12.30 -15.55 -24.82
C HIS A 25 -12.70 -14.32 -24.00
N GLN A 26 -13.37 -14.53 -22.87
CA GLN A 26 -13.64 -13.51 -21.87
C GLN A 26 -12.79 -13.81 -20.64
N ILE A 27 -11.97 -12.87 -20.22
CA ILE A 27 -11.16 -13.01 -19.02
C ILE A 27 -12.05 -12.72 -17.81
N VAL A 28 -12.14 -13.70 -16.91
CA VAL A 28 -12.66 -13.54 -15.55
C VAL A 28 -11.51 -13.86 -14.62
N SER A 29 -10.88 -12.83 -14.11
CA SER A 29 -9.69 -12.89 -13.27
C SER A 29 -10.00 -12.51 -11.83
N ALA A 30 -9.12 -12.89 -10.91
CA ALA A 30 -9.11 -12.42 -9.54
C ALA A 30 -7.68 -12.12 -9.10
N ALA A 31 -7.51 -10.97 -8.41
CA ALA A 31 -6.22 -10.56 -7.88
C ALA A 31 -5.88 -11.31 -6.58
N ILE A 32 -4.65 -11.78 -6.51
CA ILE A 32 -4.01 -12.39 -5.34
C ILE A 32 -2.52 -12.02 -5.34
N HIS A 33 -2.04 -11.45 -4.25
CA HIS A 33 -0.65 -11.04 -4.11
C HIS A 33 0.15 -12.14 -3.40
N TYR A 34 1.03 -12.86 -4.13
CA TYR A 34 1.81 -13.97 -3.56
C TYR A 34 2.59 -13.57 -2.30
N PHE A 35 3.10 -12.34 -2.23
CA PHE A 35 3.86 -11.81 -1.10
C PHE A 35 3.00 -11.49 0.15
N ARG A 36 1.66 -11.56 0.04
CA ARG A 36 0.69 -11.44 1.15
C ARG A 36 0.18 -12.77 1.66
N VAL A 37 0.70 -13.88 1.13
CA VAL A 37 0.24 -15.25 1.44
C VAL A 37 1.45 -16.13 1.69
N HIS A 38 1.44 -16.89 2.80
CA HIS A 38 2.52 -17.86 3.04
C HIS A 38 2.61 -18.87 1.88
N PRO A 39 3.81 -19.21 1.38
CA PRO A 39 3.97 -20.07 0.19
C PRO A 39 3.21 -21.40 0.25
N ASP A 40 3.21 -22.06 1.39
CA ASP A 40 2.51 -23.33 1.60
C ASP A 40 0.96 -23.21 1.47
N LEU A 41 0.44 -21.98 1.45
CA LEU A 41 -0.99 -21.69 1.29
C LEU A 41 -1.35 -21.21 -0.13
N TRP A 42 -0.38 -21.01 -1.02
CA TRP A 42 -0.67 -20.54 -2.38
C TRP A 42 -1.60 -21.48 -3.14
N SER A 43 -1.39 -22.81 -3.05
CA SER A 43 -2.27 -23.79 -3.70
C SER A 43 -3.70 -23.69 -3.20
N ASP A 44 -3.89 -23.67 -1.88
CA ASP A 44 -5.21 -23.55 -1.26
C ASP A 44 -5.95 -22.29 -1.74
N ARG A 45 -5.29 -21.15 -1.76
CA ARG A 45 -5.91 -19.88 -2.16
C ARG A 45 -6.24 -19.84 -3.65
N LEU A 46 -5.33 -20.33 -4.51
CA LEU A 46 -5.55 -20.45 -5.97
C LEU A 46 -6.69 -21.42 -6.28
N GLU A 47 -6.77 -22.57 -5.60
CA GLU A 47 -7.86 -23.54 -5.76
C GLU A 47 -9.21 -22.95 -5.38
N ARG A 48 -9.29 -22.13 -4.32
CA ARG A 48 -10.52 -21.42 -3.94
C ARG A 48 -10.94 -20.41 -5.00
N LEU A 49 -10.01 -19.63 -5.54
CA LEU A 49 -10.30 -18.69 -6.62
C LEU A 49 -10.78 -19.45 -7.87
N ARG A 50 -10.11 -20.56 -8.24
CA ARG A 50 -10.55 -21.43 -9.32
C ARG A 50 -11.96 -22.01 -9.07
N ALA A 51 -12.27 -22.40 -7.84
CA ALA A 51 -13.59 -22.86 -7.45
C ALA A 51 -14.66 -21.76 -7.50
N MET A 52 -14.30 -20.49 -7.37
CA MET A 52 -15.20 -19.36 -7.63
C MET A 52 -15.57 -19.25 -9.12
N GLY A 53 -14.75 -19.81 -10.02
CA GLY A 53 -15.02 -19.85 -11.46
C GLY A 53 -14.15 -18.93 -12.29
N VAL A 54 -13.10 -18.33 -11.72
CA VAL A 54 -12.14 -17.53 -12.50
C VAL A 54 -11.31 -18.45 -13.42
N ASN A 55 -10.94 -17.93 -14.58
CA ASN A 55 -10.08 -18.63 -15.54
C ASN A 55 -8.65 -18.07 -15.53
N THR A 56 -8.43 -16.99 -14.84
CA THR A 56 -7.18 -16.23 -14.79
C THR A 56 -6.96 -15.71 -13.37
N VAL A 57 -5.73 -15.58 -12.94
CA VAL A 57 -5.36 -14.83 -11.73
C VAL A 57 -4.43 -13.68 -12.08
N GLU A 58 -4.50 -12.61 -11.31
CA GLU A 58 -3.59 -11.48 -11.42
C GLU A 58 -2.72 -11.39 -10.18
N THR A 59 -1.43 -11.09 -10.36
CA THR A 59 -0.54 -10.74 -9.25
C THR A 59 0.33 -9.56 -9.60
N TYR A 60 0.60 -8.72 -8.60
CA TYR A 60 1.61 -7.67 -8.67
C TYR A 60 2.99 -8.22 -8.33
N VAL A 61 4.04 -7.46 -8.68
CA VAL A 61 5.41 -7.72 -8.24
C VAL A 61 5.90 -6.51 -7.46
N ALA A 62 6.06 -6.67 -6.16
CA ALA A 62 6.55 -5.60 -5.28
C ALA A 62 8.09 -5.54 -5.35
N TRP A 63 8.63 -4.55 -6.04
CA TRP A 63 10.07 -4.40 -6.22
C TRP A 63 10.83 -4.36 -4.88
N ASN A 64 10.31 -3.64 -3.88
CA ASN A 64 10.94 -3.51 -2.56
C ASN A 64 11.04 -4.82 -1.75
N VAL A 65 10.22 -5.82 -2.08
CA VAL A 65 10.31 -7.17 -1.48
C VAL A 65 11.50 -7.91 -2.07
N HIS A 66 11.67 -7.81 -3.38
CA HIS A 66 12.72 -8.52 -4.11
C HIS A 66 14.09 -7.85 -4.04
N GLU A 67 14.15 -6.53 -3.85
CA GLU A 67 15.38 -5.75 -3.71
C GLU A 67 15.30 -4.83 -2.48
N PRO A 68 15.34 -5.40 -1.25
CA PRO A 68 15.26 -4.62 -0.01
C PRO A 68 16.45 -3.69 0.19
N ARG A 69 17.61 -4.01 -0.40
CA ARG A 69 18.81 -3.19 -0.47
C ARG A 69 19.36 -3.16 -1.90
N PRO A 70 20.02 -2.07 -2.32
CA PRO A 70 20.52 -1.94 -3.68
C PRO A 70 21.39 -3.12 -4.10
N GLY A 71 20.99 -3.83 -5.15
CA GLY A 71 21.73 -4.98 -5.69
C GLY A 71 21.58 -6.29 -4.93
N GLU A 72 20.81 -6.33 -3.83
CA GLU A 72 20.51 -7.55 -3.08
C GLU A 72 19.13 -8.07 -3.51
N PHE A 73 19.10 -9.04 -4.42
CA PHE A 73 17.86 -9.59 -4.97
C PHE A 73 17.52 -10.95 -4.36
N SER A 74 16.21 -11.16 -4.09
CA SER A 74 15.66 -12.44 -3.64
C SER A 74 14.46 -12.84 -4.49
N PHE A 75 14.44 -14.13 -4.90
CA PHE A 75 13.34 -14.80 -5.58
C PHE A 75 13.14 -16.21 -5.02
N ASP A 76 13.40 -16.41 -3.74
CA ASP A 76 13.30 -17.69 -3.05
C ASP A 76 12.26 -17.61 -1.92
N GLY A 77 11.73 -18.74 -1.49
CA GLY A 77 10.79 -18.81 -0.36
C GLY A 77 9.51 -18.01 -0.60
N ALA A 78 9.23 -17.01 0.21
CA ALA A 78 8.05 -16.15 0.09
C ALA A 78 8.13 -15.21 -1.13
N GLU A 79 9.32 -14.96 -1.65
CA GLU A 79 9.59 -14.15 -2.83
C GLU A 79 9.67 -14.98 -4.13
N ASP A 80 9.42 -16.30 -4.11
CA ASP A 80 9.47 -17.15 -5.32
C ASP A 80 8.26 -16.93 -6.25
N LEU A 81 8.29 -15.78 -6.93
CA LEU A 81 7.31 -15.40 -7.96
C LEU A 81 7.15 -16.51 -9.02
N ALA A 82 8.26 -17.14 -9.44
CA ALA A 82 8.21 -18.13 -10.49
C ALA A 82 7.50 -19.41 -10.04
N ALA A 83 7.68 -19.84 -8.79
CA ALA A 83 6.94 -20.97 -8.23
C ALA A 83 5.44 -20.66 -8.14
N PHE A 84 5.07 -19.47 -7.66
CA PHE A 84 3.67 -19.06 -7.60
C PHE A 84 3.00 -19.08 -8.99
N VAL A 85 3.66 -18.48 -10.00
CA VAL A 85 3.14 -18.43 -11.38
C VAL A 85 3.01 -19.84 -11.99
N ARG A 86 4.01 -20.73 -11.79
CA ARG A 86 3.93 -22.12 -12.25
C ARG A 86 2.76 -22.85 -11.59
N LEU A 87 2.60 -22.69 -10.28
CA LEU A 87 1.52 -23.32 -9.52
C LEU A 87 0.14 -22.91 -10.05
N ALA A 88 -0.07 -21.62 -10.36
CA ALA A 88 -1.31 -21.17 -11.00
C ALA A 88 -1.52 -21.87 -12.36
N GLY A 89 -0.47 -21.99 -13.18
CA GLY A 89 -0.51 -22.70 -14.46
C GLY A 89 -0.81 -24.19 -14.30
N ASP A 90 -0.22 -24.86 -13.31
CA ASP A 90 -0.46 -26.28 -13.02
C ASP A 90 -1.92 -26.52 -12.58
N LEU A 91 -2.55 -25.54 -11.95
CA LEU A 91 -3.97 -25.53 -11.62
C LEU A 91 -4.86 -25.17 -12.83
N GLY A 92 -4.28 -24.88 -14.00
CA GLY A 92 -5.01 -24.56 -15.23
C GLY A 92 -5.50 -23.12 -15.32
N LEU A 93 -4.93 -22.20 -14.53
CA LEU A 93 -5.21 -20.78 -14.57
C LEU A 93 -4.22 -20.06 -15.48
N ASP A 94 -4.70 -19.16 -16.33
CA ASP A 94 -3.84 -18.17 -16.96
C ASP A 94 -3.39 -17.12 -15.92
N VAL A 95 -2.27 -16.44 -16.16
CA VAL A 95 -1.72 -15.46 -15.23
C VAL A 95 -1.54 -14.12 -15.92
N ILE A 96 -2.00 -13.06 -15.24
CA ILE A 96 -1.68 -11.68 -15.54
C ILE A 96 -0.64 -11.21 -14.53
N VAL A 97 0.49 -10.66 -14.98
CA VAL A 97 1.52 -10.12 -14.10
C VAL A 97 1.55 -8.61 -14.22
N ARG A 98 1.61 -7.91 -13.09
CA ARG A 98 1.83 -6.46 -13.03
C ARG A 98 3.19 -6.18 -12.42
N PRO A 99 4.23 -6.03 -13.26
CA PRO A 99 5.63 -5.98 -12.82
C PRO A 99 6.05 -4.64 -12.22
N GLY A 100 5.15 -3.68 -12.18
CA GLY A 100 5.43 -2.33 -11.72
C GLY A 100 6.16 -1.47 -12.76
N PRO A 101 7.17 -0.67 -12.36
CA PRO A 101 7.92 -0.67 -11.08
C PRO A 101 7.13 -0.18 -9.84
N TYR A 102 6.07 0.59 -10.02
CA TYR A 102 5.15 1.02 -9.00
C TYR A 102 3.85 0.21 -9.09
N ILE A 103 3.32 -0.24 -7.94
CA ILE A 103 2.14 -1.10 -7.89
C ILE A 103 0.98 -0.56 -7.04
N CYS A 104 1.16 0.52 -6.29
CA CYS A 104 0.21 1.03 -5.30
C CYS A 104 -0.11 0.00 -4.20
N ALA A 105 -1.26 -0.65 -4.28
CA ALA A 105 -1.65 -1.87 -3.57
C ALA A 105 -1.63 -1.77 -2.02
N GLU A 106 -1.72 -0.58 -1.44
CA GLU A 106 -1.63 -0.34 0.01
C GLU A 106 -0.42 -1.05 0.64
N TRP A 107 0.64 -1.14 -0.15
CA TRP A 107 1.94 -1.69 0.19
C TRP A 107 2.96 -0.57 0.40
N ASP A 108 3.91 -0.76 1.31
CA ASP A 108 4.90 0.27 1.62
C ASP A 108 5.49 0.88 0.34
N PHE A 109 5.39 2.23 0.22
CA PHE A 109 5.89 3.00 -0.91
C PHE A 109 5.31 2.60 -2.30
N GLY A 110 4.16 1.91 -2.32
CA GLY A 110 3.60 1.38 -3.56
C GLY A 110 4.51 0.39 -4.27
N GLY A 111 5.27 -0.39 -3.51
CA GLY A 111 6.20 -1.41 -4.02
C GLY A 111 7.57 -0.88 -4.46
N LEU A 112 7.78 0.42 -4.49
CA LEU A 112 9.11 1.00 -4.78
C LEU A 112 10.06 0.77 -3.61
N PRO A 113 11.36 0.51 -3.84
CA PRO A 113 12.33 0.36 -2.76
C PRO A 113 12.59 1.66 -2.00
N GLY A 114 12.55 1.58 -0.66
CA GLY A 114 12.80 2.75 0.20
C GLY A 114 14.17 3.38 -0.02
N TRP A 115 15.19 2.59 -0.36
CA TRP A 115 16.55 3.09 -0.60
C TRP A 115 16.65 4.10 -1.76
N LEU A 116 15.68 4.14 -2.69
CA LEU A 116 15.61 5.19 -3.72
C LEU A 116 15.52 6.59 -3.08
N LEU A 117 14.91 6.69 -1.91
CA LEU A 117 14.72 7.96 -1.21
C LEU A 117 15.98 8.44 -0.44
N ALA A 118 17.05 7.64 -0.36
CA ALA A 118 18.33 8.11 0.17
C ALA A 118 18.90 9.27 -0.66
N ASP A 119 18.65 9.28 -1.96
CA ASP A 119 18.89 10.47 -2.80
C ASP A 119 17.71 11.46 -2.67
N ARG A 120 17.92 12.57 -1.95
CA ARG A 120 16.90 13.60 -1.74
C ARG A 120 16.46 14.30 -3.05
N THR A 121 17.18 14.11 -4.15
CA THR A 121 16.94 14.79 -5.41
C THR A 121 16.30 13.92 -6.49
N ILE A 122 16.13 12.63 -6.24
CA ILE A 122 15.48 11.69 -7.17
C ILE A 122 14.02 12.10 -7.45
N ARG A 123 13.60 11.93 -8.69
CA ARG A 123 12.22 12.18 -9.13
C ARG A 123 11.59 10.89 -9.61
N LEU A 124 10.67 10.36 -8.82
CA LEU A 124 10.01 9.08 -9.05
C LEU A 124 8.93 9.16 -10.12
N ARG A 125 8.65 8.04 -10.79
CA ARG A 125 7.57 7.86 -11.76
C ARG A 125 7.56 8.92 -12.84
N ARG A 126 8.75 9.22 -13.43
CA ARG A 126 8.93 10.16 -14.55
C ARG A 126 10.29 9.95 -15.20
N THR A 127 10.53 10.68 -16.29
CA THR A 127 11.80 10.67 -17.03
C THR A 127 12.92 11.35 -16.22
N ASP A 128 13.33 10.75 -15.13
CA ASP A 128 14.54 11.09 -14.36
C ASP A 128 15.59 10.00 -14.62
N ALA A 129 16.76 10.36 -15.10
CA ALA A 129 17.77 9.41 -15.55
C ALA A 129 18.23 8.43 -14.45
N ARG A 130 18.24 8.84 -13.17
CA ARG A 130 18.65 7.98 -12.04
C ARG A 130 17.54 7.00 -11.71
N TYR A 131 16.29 7.47 -11.71
CA TYR A 131 15.14 6.61 -11.48
C TYR A 131 15.02 5.58 -12.62
N LEU A 132 15.13 6.00 -13.88
CA LEU A 132 15.07 5.08 -15.01
C LEU A 132 16.22 4.06 -15.00
N ALA A 133 17.43 4.49 -14.61
CA ALA A 133 18.56 3.55 -14.49
C ALA A 133 18.31 2.48 -13.41
N ALA A 134 17.68 2.84 -12.28
CA ALA A 134 17.30 1.88 -11.25
C ALA A 134 16.19 0.92 -11.74
N VAL A 135 15.19 1.44 -12.45
CA VAL A 135 14.13 0.63 -13.08
C VAL A 135 14.70 -0.33 -14.12
N ASP A 136 15.64 0.13 -14.96
CA ASP A 136 16.29 -0.74 -15.94
C ASP A 136 17.07 -1.87 -15.28
N ALA A 137 17.83 -1.58 -14.21
CA ALA A 137 18.52 -2.59 -13.42
C ALA A 137 17.56 -3.60 -12.79
N TRP A 138 16.41 -3.13 -12.30
CA TRP A 138 15.35 -4.01 -11.80
C TRP A 138 14.78 -4.92 -12.91
N PHE A 139 14.47 -4.36 -14.07
CA PHE A 139 13.94 -5.15 -15.20
C PHE A 139 14.96 -6.15 -15.75
N ASP A 140 16.28 -5.83 -15.68
CA ASP A 140 17.35 -6.75 -16.05
C ASP A 140 17.37 -8.03 -15.19
N VAL A 141 16.86 -7.96 -13.95
CA VAL A 141 16.74 -9.10 -13.05
C VAL A 141 15.36 -9.75 -13.12
N LEU A 142 14.29 -8.96 -13.07
CA LEU A 142 12.91 -9.46 -13.02
C LEU A 142 12.51 -10.18 -14.32
N VAL A 143 12.77 -9.56 -15.48
CA VAL A 143 12.27 -10.11 -16.75
C VAL A 143 12.85 -11.49 -17.07
N PRO A 144 14.14 -11.80 -16.82
CA PRO A 144 14.66 -13.16 -16.95
C PRO A 144 13.95 -14.22 -16.08
N VAL A 145 13.40 -13.83 -14.91
CA VAL A 145 12.60 -14.74 -14.08
C VAL A 145 11.24 -15.02 -14.72
N LEU A 146 10.61 -14.01 -15.31
CA LEU A 146 9.28 -14.11 -15.92
C LEU A 146 9.32 -14.68 -17.35
N ALA A 147 10.37 -14.43 -18.11
CA ALA A 147 10.46 -14.79 -19.52
C ALA A 147 10.21 -16.29 -19.81
N PRO A 148 10.72 -17.26 -19.03
CA PRO A 148 10.41 -18.68 -19.21
C PRO A 148 8.94 -19.04 -18.96
N LEU A 149 8.18 -18.17 -18.30
CA LEU A 149 6.80 -18.39 -17.87
C LEU A 149 5.78 -17.76 -18.84
N LEU A 150 6.25 -17.09 -19.90
CA LEU A 150 5.38 -16.51 -20.92
C LEU A 150 4.61 -17.58 -21.69
N GLY A 151 3.37 -17.28 -22.08
CA GLY A 151 2.50 -18.18 -22.83
C GLY A 151 3.13 -18.66 -24.12
N SER A 152 3.84 -17.82 -24.85
CA SER A 152 4.60 -18.15 -26.07
C SER A 152 5.64 -19.26 -25.84
N ARG A 153 6.11 -19.42 -24.62
CA ARG A 153 7.10 -20.43 -24.21
C ARG A 153 6.46 -21.61 -23.45
N GLY A 154 5.12 -21.69 -23.44
CA GLY A 154 4.36 -22.74 -22.77
C GLY A 154 4.09 -22.48 -21.28
N GLY A 155 4.40 -21.30 -20.77
CA GLY A 155 4.03 -20.85 -19.41
C GLY A 155 2.60 -20.30 -19.37
N PRO A 156 2.11 -19.94 -18.17
CA PRO A 156 0.74 -19.44 -18.00
C PRO A 156 0.61 -17.92 -18.14
N VAL A 157 1.70 -17.15 -18.25
CA VAL A 157 1.64 -15.68 -18.33
C VAL A 157 1.15 -15.25 -19.71
N VAL A 158 -0.07 -14.70 -19.76
CA VAL A 158 -0.75 -14.30 -21.00
C VAL A 158 -0.77 -12.80 -21.24
N ALA A 159 -0.66 -12.00 -20.18
CA ALA A 159 -0.65 -10.54 -20.27
C ALA A 159 0.22 -9.92 -19.17
N MET A 160 0.72 -8.71 -19.44
CA MET A 160 1.57 -7.97 -18.50
C MET A 160 1.20 -6.48 -18.47
N GLY A 161 1.05 -5.92 -17.27
CA GLY A 161 0.78 -4.50 -17.07
C GLY A 161 2.03 -3.65 -17.30
N VAL A 162 1.82 -2.39 -17.67
CA VAL A 162 2.85 -1.35 -17.73
C VAL A 162 2.49 -0.28 -16.73
N GLU A 163 3.23 -0.19 -15.64
CA GLU A 163 2.98 0.73 -14.53
C GLU A 163 1.65 0.46 -13.80
N ASN A 164 1.19 1.38 -12.96
CA ASN A 164 -0.09 1.31 -12.26
C ASN A 164 -0.70 2.69 -12.08
N GLU A 165 -1.93 2.90 -12.58
CA GLU A 165 -2.72 4.12 -12.43
C GLU A 165 -1.94 5.41 -12.69
N TYR A 166 -1.08 5.38 -13.71
CA TYR A 166 -0.17 6.48 -13.99
C TYR A 166 -0.89 7.79 -14.30
N GLY A 167 -2.05 7.73 -14.93
CA GLY A 167 -2.85 8.91 -15.24
C GLY A 167 -3.40 9.65 -14.02
N SER A 168 -3.41 9.02 -12.84
CA SER A 168 -3.71 9.69 -11.57
C SER A 168 -2.51 10.45 -10.99
N PHE A 169 -1.30 10.09 -11.42
CA PHE A 169 -0.04 10.67 -10.94
C PHE A 169 0.55 11.70 -11.89
N GLY A 170 0.51 11.44 -13.20
CA GLY A 170 1.16 12.29 -14.19
C GLY A 170 0.73 12.04 -15.63
N ASN A 171 1.51 12.59 -16.55
CA ASN A 171 1.29 12.49 -17.99
C ASN A 171 2.60 12.42 -18.79
N ASP A 172 3.67 11.91 -18.19
CA ASP A 172 4.96 11.73 -18.86
C ASP A 172 4.92 10.46 -19.73
N THR A 173 4.45 10.63 -20.97
CA THR A 173 4.34 9.53 -21.93
C THR A 173 5.70 8.89 -22.24
N ALA A 174 6.79 9.68 -22.24
CA ALA A 174 8.13 9.14 -22.49
C ALA A 174 8.57 8.17 -21.39
N TYR A 175 8.18 8.42 -20.14
CA TYR A 175 8.38 7.48 -19.05
C TYR A 175 7.64 6.15 -19.28
N LEU A 176 6.35 6.21 -19.62
CA LEU A 176 5.56 5.01 -19.88
C LEU A 176 6.08 4.23 -21.09
N GLU A 177 6.47 4.93 -22.15
CA GLU A 177 7.10 4.32 -23.34
C GLU A 177 8.43 3.64 -22.99
N HIS A 178 9.26 4.27 -22.15
CA HIS A 178 10.49 3.66 -21.64
C HIS A 178 10.21 2.32 -20.92
N LEU A 179 9.19 2.26 -20.08
CA LEU A 179 8.82 1.02 -19.39
C LEU A 179 8.36 -0.06 -20.37
N ARG A 180 7.45 0.28 -21.29
CA ARG A 180 6.99 -0.63 -22.35
C ARG A 180 8.17 -1.17 -23.17
N ASP A 181 9.02 -0.30 -23.67
CA ASP A 181 10.14 -0.65 -24.51
C ASP A 181 11.19 -1.47 -23.75
N GLY A 182 11.38 -1.15 -22.47
CA GLY A 182 12.24 -1.88 -21.56
C GLY A 182 11.79 -3.33 -21.37
N LEU A 183 10.48 -3.58 -21.23
CA LEU A 183 9.91 -4.93 -21.15
C LEU A 183 10.09 -5.69 -22.49
N LEU A 184 9.74 -5.05 -23.60
CA LEU A 184 9.85 -5.65 -24.95
C LEU A 184 11.31 -5.98 -25.30
N ALA A 185 12.26 -5.06 -25.02
CA ALA A 185 13.68 -5.28 -25.30
C ALA A 185 14.27 -6.47 -24.54
N ARG A 186 13.70 -6.82 -23.38
CA ARG A 186 14.10 -7.97 -22.56
C ARG A 186 13.37 -9.26 -22.90
N GLY A 187 12.54 -9.24 -23.96
CA GLY A 187 11.89 -10.43 -24.52
C GLY A 187 10.51 -10.75 -23.94
N VAL A 188 9.81 -9.77 -23.39
CA VAL A 188 8.37 -9.89 -23.12
C VAL A 188 7.64 -9.81 -24.46
N ASP A 189 6.86 -10.84 -24.79
CA ASP A 189 6.12 -10.98 -26.03
C ASP A 189 4.62 -11.30 -25.83
N CYS A 190 4.15 -11.22 -24.59
CA CYS A 190 2.73 -11.34 -24.28
C CYS A 190 2.00 -9.99 -24.47
N LEU A 191 0.68 -10.01 -24.34
CA LEU A 191 -0.15 -8.79 -24.41
C LEU A 191 0.24 -7.80 -23.33
N LEU A 192 0.55 -6.55 -23.71
CA LEU A 192 0.77 -5.44 -22.78
C LEU A 192 -0.48 -4.58 -22.64
N PHE A 193 -0.69 -4.03 -21.43
CA PHE A 193 -1.79 -3.10 -21.16
C PHE A 193 -1.41 -2.02 -20.15
N THR A 194 -2.08 -0.86 -20.22
CA THR A 194 -2.04 0.18 -19.20
C THR A 194 -3.27 0.13 -18.32
N THR A 195 -3.16 0.61 -17.08
CA THR A 195 -4.20 0.56 -16.06
C THR A 195 -4.43 1.94 -15.50
N ASP A 196 -5.65 2.48 -15.64
CA ASP A 196 -6.00 3.81 -15.15
C ASP A 196 -7.45 3.88 -14.70
N GLY A 197 -7.78 4.81 -13.81
CA GLY A 197 -9.17 5.13 -13.48
C GLY A 197 -9.99 5.42 -14.74
N ALA A 198 -11.27 5.06 -14.74
CA ALA A 198 -12.15 5.22 -15.91
C ALA A 198 -12.50 6.68 -16.28
N GLY A 199 -11.98 7.67 -15.55
CA GLY A 199 -12.18 9.11 -15.85
C GLY A 199 -11.34 9.58 -17.03
N HIS A 200 -11.87 10.57 -17.80
CA HIS A 200 -11.21 11.09 -19.00
C HIS A 200 -9.75 11.54 -18.76
N GLY A 201 -9.48 12.25 -17.66
CA GLY A 201 -8.14 12.73 -17.33
C GLY A 201 -7.15 11.60 -17.07
N PHE A 202 -7.58 10.57 -16.37
CA PHE A 202 -6.77 9.39 -16.04
C PHE A 202 -6.43 8.61 -17.30
N GLN A 203 -7.44 8.26 -18.10
CA GLN A 203 -7.26 7.55 -19.36
C GLN A 203 -6.36 8.31 -20.35
N LEU A 204 -6.43 9.64 -20.38
CA LEU A 204 -5.59 10.46 -21.24
C LEU A 204 -4.14 10.51 -20.75
N GLY A 205 -3.92 10.60 -19.43
CA GLY A 205 -2.60 10.70 -18.82
C GLY A 205 -1.80 9.40 -18.81
N GLY A 206 -2.48 8.26 -18.60
CA GLY A 206 -1.82 6.95 -18.38
C GLY A 206 -1.67 6.07 -19.63
N ARG A 207 -2.37 6.37 -20.73
CA ARG A 207 -2.34 5.51 -21.92
C ARG A 207 -1.05 5.62 -22.73
N ILE A 208 -0.69 4.51 -23.37
CA ILE A 208 0.39 4.46 -24.38
C ILE A 208 -0.25 4.16 -25.74
N PRO A 209 0.05 4.91 -26.83
CA PRO A 209 -0.46 4.61 -28.16
C PRO A 209 -0.11 3.17 -28.60
N GLY A 210 -1.12 2.41 -29.04
CA GLY A 210 -0.95 1.02 -29.50
C GLY A 210 -0.88 -0.03 -28.41
N VAL A 211 -0.95 0.35 -27.13
CA VAL A 211 -1.09 -0.57 -25.98
C VAL A 211 -2.55 -0.62 -25.54
N LEU A 212 -3.02 -1.79 -25.15
CA LEU A 212 -4.38 -2.00 -24.64
C LEU A 212 -4.59 -1.11 -23.40
N THR A 213 -5.67 -0.32 -23.41
CA THR A 213 -6.05 0.53 -22.27
C THR A 213 -7.10 -0.18 -21.43
N THR A 214 -6.91 -0.26 -20.11
CA THR A 214 -7.86 -0.87 -19.17
C THR A 214 -8.32 0.12 -18.12
N GLY A 215 -9.37 -0.23 -17.36
CA GLY A 215 -9.97 0.67 -16.36
C GLY A 215 -9.99 0.08 -14.96
N THR A 216 -9.91 0.97 -13.95
CA THR A 216 -10.09 0.64 -12.53
C THR A 216 -11.31 1.38 -12.00
N PHE A 217 -12.30 0.68 -11.48
CA PHE A 217 -13.51 1.27 -10.90
C PHE A 217 -14.37 0.24 -10.13
N GLY A 218 -15.13 0.73 -9.16
CA GLY A 218 -16.00 -0.08 -8.31
C GLY A 218 -17.50 0.12 -8.54
N SER A 219 -17.92 1.12 -9.34
CA SER A 219 -19.34 1.44 -9.58
C SER A 219 -19.57 2.00 -10.97
N ARG A 220 -20.87 2.24 -11.32
CA ARG A 220 -21.31 2.85 -12.59
C ARG A 220 -20.71 2.21 -13.84
N PRO A 221 -20.85 0.87 -14.03
CA PRO A 221 -20.13 0.12 -15.07
C PRO A 221 -20.41 0.65 -16.47
N GLU A 222 -21.65 1.01 -16.79
CA GLU A 222 -22.05 1.50 -18.11
C GLU A 222 -21.34 2.82 -18.45
N ALA A 223 -21.32 3.77 -17.50
CA ALA A 223 -20.65 5.06 -17.69
C ALA A 223 -19.13 4.91 -17.81
N SER A 224 -18.54 4.07 -16.97
CA SER A 224 -17.10 3.78 -16.99
C SER A 224 -16.68 3.12 -18.31
N LEU A 225 -17.39 2.07 -18.74
CA LEU A 225 -17.14 1.40 -20.02
C LEU A 225 -17.35 2.34 -21.21
N ALA A 226 -18.37 3.22 -21.17
CA ALA A 226 -18.61 4.21 -22.22
C ALA A 226 -17.46 5.22 -22.30
N THR A 227 -16.92 5.69 -21.18
CA THR A 227 -15.74 6.56 -21.16
C THR A 227 -14.51 5.86 -21.71
N MET A 228 -14.24 4.62 -21.29
CA MET A 228 -13.11 3.85 -21.79
C MET A 228 -13.22 3.62 -23.31
N ARG A 229 -14.42 3.41 -23.85
CA ARG A 229 -14.66 3.21 -25.29
C ARG A 229 -14.26 4.44 -26.13
N VAL A 230 -14.22 5.64 -25.53
CA VAL A 230 -13.69 6.85 -26.22
C VAL A 230 -12.19 6.71 -26.52
N TYR A 231 -11.43 6.08 -25.61
CA TYR A 231 -9.98 5.93 -25.73
C TYR A 231 -9.57 4.63 -26.41
N GLN A 232 -10.42 3.62 -26.35
CA GLN A 232 -10.28 2.34 -27.03
C GLN A 232 -11.54 2.02 -27.83
N PRO A 233 -11.69 2.58 -29.06
CA PRO A 233 -12.92 2.47 -29.86
C PRO A 233 -13.29 1.04 -30.25
N LYS A 234 -12.33 0.15 -30.31
CA LYS A 234 -12.46 -1.26 -30.73
C LYS A 234 -11.73 -2.19 -29.77
N GLY A 235 -12.03 -3.48 -29.84
CA GLY A 235 -11.40 -4.51 -29.04
C GLY A 235 -12.02 -4.66 -27.65
N PRO A 236 -11.40 -5.48 -26.76
CA PRO A 236 -11.93 -5.77 -25.44
C PRO A 236 -11.99 -4.54 -24.56
N LEU A 237 -13.03 -4.44 -23.72
CA LEU A 237 -13.05 -3.57 -22.55
C LEU A 237 -12.74 -4.41 -21.32
N VAL A 238 -11.91 -3.89 -20.45
CA VAL A 238 -11.42 -4.59 -19.26
C VAL A 238 -11.53 -3.70 -18.04
N CYS A 239 -12.28 -4.13 -17.04
CA CYS A 239 -12.17 -3.61 -15.68
C CYS A 239 -11.07 -4.41 -14.97
N VAL A 240 -9.84 -3.91 -14.98
CA VAL A 240 -8.66 -4.66 -14.48
C VAL A 240 -8.50 -4.53 -12.96
N GLU A 241 -9.23 -3.62 -12.33
CA GLU A 241 -9.45 -3.62 -10.89
C GLU A 241 -10.93 -3.31 -10.64
N TYR A 242 -11.70 -4.36 -10.40
CA TYR A 242 -13.08 -4.23 -9.96
C TYR A 242 -13.12 -4.13 -8.44
N TRP A 243 -13.26 -2.92 -7.90
CA TRP A 243 -13.31 -2.64 -6.46
C TRP A 243 -14.67 -3.00 -5.86
N HIS A 244 -14.78 -4.23 -5.38
CA HIS A 244 -15.98 -4.74 -4.72
C HIS A 244 -15.92 -4.67 -3.19
N GLY A 245 -14.82 -4.23 -2.62
CA GLY A 245 -14.51 -4.01 -1.21
C GLY A 245 -13.55 -2.83 -1.07
N TRP A 246 -12.96 -2.67 0.11
CA TRP A 246 -11.95 -1.66 0.39
C TRP A 246 -11.02 -2.09 1.52
N PHE A 247 -9.89 -1.44 1.64
CA PHE A 247 -8.91 -1.62 2.72
C PHE A 247 -9.21 -0.70 3.91
N ASP A 248 -8.55 -0.96 5.03
CA ASP A 248 -8.74 -0.23 6.29
C ASP A 248 -7.48 0.53 6.73
N HIS A 249 -7.68 1.67 7.39
CA HIS A 249 -6.64 2.40 8.09
C HIS A 249 -6.79 2.27 9.61
N TRP A 250 -5.67 2.40 10.35
CA TRP A 250 -5.71 2.43 11.80
C TRP A 250 -6.54 3.63 12.32
N GLY A 251 -7.51 3.34 13.18
CA GLY A 251 -8.40 4.32 13.80
C GLY A 251 -9.68 4.62 13.03
N GLU A 252 -9.90 4.00 11.90
CA GLU A 252 -11.12 4.09 11.10
C GLU A 252 -12.08 2.94 11.38
N HIS A 253 -13.26 2.95 10.73
CA HIS A 253 -14.19 1.85 10.73
C HIS A 253 -13.78 0.82 9.68
N HIS A 254 -14.07 -0.44 9.96
CA HIS A 254 -13.91 -1.51 8.98
C HIS A 254 -14.83 -1.30 7.77
N HIS A 255 -14.24 -1.32 6.57
CA HIS A 255 -14.95 -1.17 5.32
C HIS A 255 -15.56 -2.50 4.87
N THR A 256 -16.86 -2.46 4.58
CA THR A 256 -17.61 -3.57 3.97
C THR A 256 -18.52 -3.03 2.89
N ARG A 257 -18.76 -3.82 1.86
CA ARG A 257 -19.73 -3.52 0.80
C ARG A 257 -20.79 -4.61 0.76
N ASP A 258 -22.05 -4.19 0.60
CA ASP A 258 -23.16 -5.13 0.46
C ASP A 258 -22.88 -6.17 -0.64
N PRO A 259 -22.94 -7.47 -0.34
CA PRO A 259 -22.59 -8.53 -1.29
C PRO A 259 -23.50 -8.54 -2.53
N GLN A 260 -24.77 -8.18 -2.40
CA GLN A 260 -25.72 -8.12 -3.51
C GLN A 260 -25.41 -6.96 -4.45
N ASP A 261 -25.06 -5.77 -3.89
CA ASP A 261 -24.66 -4.60 -4.68
C ASP A 261 -23.37 -4.91 -5.46
N ALA A 262 -22.36 -5.48 -4.81
CA ALA A 262 -21.15 -5.92 -5.48
C ALA A 262 -21.44 -6.96 -6.58
N THR A 263 -22.34 -7.92 -6.31
CA THR A 263 -22.71 -8.95 -7.28
C THR A 263 -23.43 -8.37 -8.49
N ALA A 264 -24.35 -7.43 -8.31
CA ALA A 264 -25.05 -6.77 -9.40
C ALA A 264 -24.11 -6.01 -10.34
N MET A 265 -23.06 -5.37 -9.77
CA MET A 265 -22.02 -4.71 -10.54
C MET A 265 -21.23 -5.70 -11.40
N LEU A 266 -20.78 -6.84 -10.81
CA LEU A 266 -20.08 -7.90 -11.54
C LEU A 266 -20.93 -8.44 -12.69
N ASP A 267 -22.22 -8.69 -12.44
CA ASP A 267 -23.16 -9.16 -13.45
C ASP A 267 -23.30 -8.16 -14.62
N SER A 268 -23.41 -6.86 -14.32
CA SER A 268 -23.46 -5.80 -15.34
C SER A 268 -22.20 -5.76 -16.20
N LEU A 269 -21.00 -5.90 -15.60
CA LEU A 269 -19.74 -5.95 -16.35
C LEU A 269 -19.68 -7.15 -17.31
N LEU A 270 -19.98 -8.33 -16.81
CA LEU A 270 -19.95 -9.56 -17.61
C LEU A 270 -21.03 -9.57 -18.69
N ALA A 271 -22.23 -9.08 -18.40
CA ALA A 271 -23.34 -8.93 -19.37
C ALA A 271 -23.00 -7.93 -20.50
N ALA A 272 -22.21 -6.91 -20.22
CA ALA A 272 -21.69 -5.98 -21.22
C ALA A 272 -20.57 -6.60 -22.10
N GLY A 273 -20.19 -7.85 -21.87
CA GLY A 273 -19.06 -8.51 -22.54
C GLY A 273 -17.69 -8.01 -22.12
N ALA A 274 -17.59 -7.23 -21.06
CA ALA A 274 -16.32 -6.78 -20.53
C ALA A 274 -15.60 -7.92 -19.81
N SER A 275 -14.28 -7.96 -19.92
CA SER A 275 -13.42 -8.77 -19.05
C SER A 275 -13.24 -8.08 -17.71
N VAL A 276 -13.04 -8.86 -16.65
CA VAL A 276 -12.96 -8.34 -15.28
C VAL A 276 -11.84 -9.01 -14.50
N ASN A 277 -11.16 -8.23 -13.67
CA ASN A 277 -10.32 -8.73 -12.59
C ASN A 277 -10.92 -8.29 -11.26
N ILE A 278 -11.33 -9.24 -10.43
CA ILE A 278 -11.92 -9.03 -9.11
C ILE A 278 -10.80 -8.61 -8.16
N TYR A 279 -10.81 -7.37 -7.74
CA TYR A 279 -9.80 -6.79 -6.85
C TYR A 279 -10.39 -6.51 -5.47
N MET A 280 -10.02 -7.27 -4.44
CA MET A 280 -9.16 -8.45 -4.38
C MET A 280 -10.02 -9.73 -4.45
N GLY A 281 -9.52 -10.77 -5.14
CA GLY A 281 -10.09 -12.10 -5.00
C GLY A 281 -9.75 -12.73 -3.65
N HIS A 282 -8.52 -12.53 -3.21
CA HIS A 282 -8.00 -12.81 -1.87
C HIS A 282 -7.03 -11.69 -1.49
N GLY A 283 -7.33 -10.96 -0.43
CA GLY A 283 -6.51 -9.82 -0.01
C GLY A 283 -5.21 -10.23 0.67
N GLY A 284 -5.28 -11.14 1.64
CA GLY A 284 -4.12 -11.61 2.41
C GLY A 284 -3.70 -10.65 3.53
N THR A 285 -2.41 -10.69 3.88
CA THR A 285 -1.85 -10.02 5.06
C THR A 285 -0.62 -9.20 4.70
N ASN A 286 -0.56 -7.96 5.17
CA ASN A 286 0.66 -7.14 5.15
C ASN A 286 1.59 -7.60 6.29
N PHE A 287 2.21 -8.77 6.15
CA PHE A 287 3.10 -9.29 7.18
C PHE A 287 4.23 -8.31 7.50
N GLY A 288 4.76 -8.39 8.72
CA GLY A 288 5.86 -7.52 9.14
C GLY A 288 5.50 -6.04 9.11
N TRP A 289 6.36 -5.24 8.49
CA TRP A 289 6.25 -3.79 8.40
C TRP A 289 5.74 -3.30 7.03
N TRP A 290 5.19 -4.17 6.19
CA TRP A 290 4.97 -3.93 4.76
C TRP A 290 3.69 -3.17 4.40
N ASN A 291 2.83 -2.86 5.37
CA ASN A 291 1.67 -2.01 5.08
C ASN A 291 2.11 -0.62 4.58
N GLY A 292 1.38 -0.10 3.62
CA GLY A 292 1.52 1.28 3.15
C GLY A 292 0.76 2.29 4.00
N ALA A 293 0.52 3.44 3.42
CA ALA A 293 -0.31 4.50 3.99
C ALA A 293 -0.91 5.36 2.89
N ASN A 294 -2.03 6.01 3.17
CA ASN A 294 -2.59 7.07 2.37
C ASN A 294 -2.40 8.45 3.01
N HIS A 295 -2.66 9.50 2.26
CA HIS A 295 -2.66 10.87 2.75
C HIS A 295 -3.69 11.69 1.97
N ASP A 296 -4.70 12.19 2.65
CA ASP A 296 -5.81 12.93 2.05
C ASP A 296 -5.52 14.42 1.78
N GLY A 297 -4.27 14.83 1.94
CA GLY A 297 -3.83 16.24 1.87
C GLY A 297 -3.77 16.93 3.23
N ALA A 298 -4.42 16.38 4.26
CA ALA A 298 -4.46 16.91 5.62
C ALA A 298 -3.99 15.89 6.66
N THR A 299 -4.38 14.62 6.50
CA THR A 299 -4.18 13.55 7.47
C THR A 299 -3.41 12.39 6.85
N TYR A 300 -2.45 11.87 7.58
CA TYR A 300 -1.73 10.65 7.26
C TYR A 300 -2.49 9.45 7.82
N GLN A 301 -2.73 8.45 6.97
CA GLN A 301 -3.61 7.32 7.24
C GLN A 301 -2.83 6.00 7.00
N PRO A 302 -2.17 5.44 8.04
CA PRO A 302 -1.46 4.17 7.88
C PRO A 302 -2.42 3.00 7.77
N ASP A 303 -2.16 2.11 6.79
CA ASP A 303 -2.95 0.91 6.56
C ASP A 303 -2.75 -0.10 7.69
N ILE A 304 -3.77 -0.93 7.94
CA ILE A 304 -3.69 -2.00 8.93
C ILE A 304 -2.89 -3.21 8.41
N THR A 305 -2.59 -4.16 9.29
CA THR A 305 -1.87 -5.38 8.93
C THR A 305 -2.70 -6.30 8.03
N SER A 306 -3.98 -6.48 8.30
CA SER A 306 -4.85 -7.29 7.44
C SER A 306 -5.16 -6.55 6.14
N TYR A 307 -4.94 -7.19 5.01
CA TYR A 307 -5.44 -6.72 3.72
C TYR A 307 -6.66 -7.50 3.27
N ASP A 308 -7.55 -7.78 4.20
CA ASP A 308 -8.77 -8.58 4.00
C ASP A 308 -9.62 -8.08 2.82
N TYR A 309 -9.74 -6.76 2.65
CA TYR A 309 -10.42 -6.08 1.54
C TYR A 309 -11.91 -6.40 1.42
N ASP A 310 -12.52 -7.06 2.42
CA ASP A 310 -13.87 -7.64 2.33
C ASP A 310 -13.99 -8.60 1.11
N ALA A 311 -12.93 -9.39 0.87
CA ALA A 311 -12.74 -10.22 -0.31
C ALA A 311 -13.66 -11.46 -0.32
N PRO A 312 -13.95 -12.05 -1.52
CA PRO A 312 -14.69 -13.31 -1.61
C PRO A 312 -13.97 -14.47 -0.92
N VAL A 313 -12.64 -14.52 -0.95
CA VAL A 313 -11.83 -15.45 -0.16
C VAL A 313 -11.17 -14.67 0.97
N GLY A 314 -11.59 -14.92 2.21
CA GLY A 314 -11.08 -14.24 3.40
C GLY A 314 -9.62 -14.50 3.70
N GLU A 315 -9.04 -13.74 4.63
CA GLU A 315 -7.61 -13.74 4.97
C GLU A 315 -7.07 -15.14 5.30
N ALA A 316 -7.83 -15.95 6.03
CA ALA A 316 -7.46 -17.32 6.35
C ALA A 316 -8.16 -18.39 5.48
N GLY A 317 -8.69 -17.99 4.33
CA GLY A 317 -9.29 -18.87 3.33
C GLY A 317 -10.79 -19.11 3.48
N GLU A 318 -11.49 -18.38 4.34
CA GLU A 318 -12.94 -18.49 4.47
C GLU A 318 -13.63 -18.10 3.16
N LEU A 319 -14.73 -18.80 2.83
CA LEU A 319 -15.59 -18.45 1.71
C LEU A 319 -16.68 -17.49 2.19
N THR A 320 -16.62 -16.24 1.78
CA THR A 320 -17.58 -15.20 2.19
C THR A 320 -18.88 -15.29 1.41
N ALA A 321 -19.88 -14.49 1.78
CA ALA A 321 -21.12 -14.39 0.99
C ALA A 321 -20.84 -13.94 -0.45
N LYS A 322 -19.86 -13.06 -0.66
CA LYS A 322 -19.44 -12.63 -2.01
C LYS A 322 -18.91 -13.78 -2.85
N PHE A 323 -18.17 -14.73 -2.26
CA PHE A 323 -17.69 -15.91 -2.99
C PHE A 323 -18.84 -16.67 -3.66
N HIS A 324 -19.87 -17.00 -2.91
CA HIS A 324 -21.00 -17.77 -3.41
C HIS A 324 -21.79 -17.01 -4.49
N LEU A 325 -22.06 -15.75 -4.25
CA LEU A 325 -22.79 -14.91 -5.19
C LEU A 325 -22.00 -14.64 -6.49
N PHE A 326 -20.69 -14.40 -6.38
CA PHE A 326 -19.81 -14.22 -7.53
C PHE A 326 -19.70 -15.52 -8.34
N ARG A 327 -19.56 -16.68 -7.69
CA ARG A 327 -19.60 -17.98 -8.37
C ARG A 327 -20.89 -18.18 -9.17
N GLU A 328 -22.06 -17.80 -8.62
CA GLU A 328 -23.34 -17.88 -9.33
C GLU A 328 -23.37 -16.99 -10.58
N VAL A 329 -22.91 -15.75 -10.46
CA VAL A 329 -22.83 -14.81 -11.59
C VAL A 329 -21.84 -15.34 -12.65
N ILE A 330 -20.63 -15.68 -12.25
CA ILE A 330 -19.61 -16.19 -13.17
C ILE A 330 -20.13 -17.42 -13.91
N THR A 331 -20.72 -18.38 -13.19
CA THR A 331 -21.33 -19.59 -13.79
C THR A 331 -22.39 -19.26 -14.83
N ARG A 332 -23.19 -18.23 -14.62
CA ARG A 332 -24.24 -17.78 -15.55
C ARG A 332 -23.67 -17.31 -16.88
N HIS A 333 -22.53 -16.61 -16.84
CA HIS A 333 -21.88 -16.04 -18.04
C HIS A 333 -20.88 -16.97 -18.71
N THR A 334 -20.16 -17.81 -17.94
CA THR A 334 -19.06 -18.64 -18.47
C THR A 334 -19.37 -20.13 -18.54
N GLY A 335 -20.50 -20.56 -17.97
CA GLY A 335 -20.90 -21.96 -17.86
C GLY A 335 -20.52 -22.61 -16.52
N PRO A 336 -20.87 -23.88 -16.33
CA PRO A 336 -20.72 -24.56 -15.05
C PRO A 336 -19.27 -24.65 -14.59
N VAL A 337 -19.03 -24.32 -13.31
CA VAL A 337 -17.74 -24.47 -12.65
C VAL A 337 -17.59 -25.90 -12.12
N ALA A 338 -16.63 -26.64 -12.64
CA ALA A 338 -16.42 -28.05 -12.30
C ALA A 338 -15.61 -28.28 -11.01
N HIS A 339 -15.06 -27.22 -10.43
CA HIS A 339 -14.15 -27.30 -9.28
C HIS A 339 -14.87 -26.90 -7.99
N GLU A 340 -14.61 -27.65 -6.92
CA GLU A 340 -15.03 -27.31 -5.57
C GLU A 340 -13.86 -26.73 -4.79
N ALA A 341 -14.17 -25.83 -3.85
CA ALA A 341 -13.15 -25.28 -2.97
C ALA A 341 -12.64 -26.36 -1.99
N PRO A 342 -11.35 -26.36 -1.63
CA PRO A 342 -10.82 -27.25 -0.61
C PRO A 342 -11.49 -27.00 0.74
N ALA A 343 -11.46 -28.00 1.62
CA ALA A 343 -11.92 -27.83 3.02
C ALA A 343 -11.14 -26.70 3.70
N LEU A 344 -11.76 -26.06 4.69
CA LEU A 344 -11.06 -25.03 5.47
C LEU A 344 -9.88 -25.68 6.23
N PRO A 345 -8.73 -24.99 6.30
CA PRO A 345 -7.63 -25.44 7.14
C PRO A 345 -8.06 -25.59 8.59
N PRO A 346 -7.46 -26.54 9.33
CA PRO A 346 -7.72 -26.69 10.76
C PRO A 346 -7.33 -25.43 11.53
N ARG A 347 -7.94 -25.21 12.69
CA ARG A 347 -7.69 -24.07 13.56
C ARG A 347 -7.13 -24.52 14.90
N GLN A 348 -6.25 -23.71 15.50
CA GLN A 348 -5.81 -23.88 16.88
C GLN A 348 -6.99 -23.69 17.84
N ALA A 349 -7.06 -24.53 18.88
CA ALA A 349 -8.04 -24.33 19.93
C ALA A 349 -7.73 -23.03 20.71
N PRO A 350 -8.77 -22.24 21.05
CA PRO A 350 -8.60 -21.02 21.83
C PRO A 350 -7.91 -21.27 23.17
N ARG A 351 -6.96 -20.40 23.52
CA ARG A 351 -6.25 -20.45 24.81
C ARG A 351 -5.61 -19.12 25.18
N THR A 352 -5.47 -18.89 26.47
CA THR A 352 -4.79 -17.73 27.04
C THR A 352 -3.37 -18.13 27.47
N LEU A 353 -2.38 -17.34 27.07
CA LEU A 353 -0.96 -17.56 27.33
C LEU A 353 -0.44 -16.52 28.31
N ALA A 354 0.22 -16.96 29.36
CA ALA A 354 0.95 -16.08 30.26
C ALA A 354 2.32 -15.71 29.68
N LEU A 355 2.80 -14.52 29.98
CA LEU A 355 4.14 -14.07 29.60
C LEU A 355 5.18 -14.77 30.49
N ASP A 356 6.30 -15.17 29.90
CA ASP A 356 7.40 -15.86 30.58
C ASP A 356 8.75 -15.13 30.52
N GLY A 357 8.83 -14.05 29.75
CA GLY A 357 10.07 -13.29 29.63
C GLY A 357 9.85 -11.85 29.15
N HIS A 358 10.72 -10.96 29.61
CA HIS A 358 10.67 -9.53 29.32
C HIS A 358 12.06 -8.98 29.10
N VAL A 359 12.20 -8.00 28.21
CA VAL A 359 13.46 -7.23 28.03
C VAL A 359 13.16 -5.85 27.46
N SER A 360 13.79 -4.82 28.02
CA SER A 360 13.66 -3.44 27.54
C SER A 360 14.28 -3.28 26.14
N LEU A 361 13.57 -2.59 25.22
CA LEU A 361 14.12 -2.23 23.93
C LEU A 361 15.33 -1.29 24.09
N THR A 362 15.25 -0.31 24.99
CA THR A 362 16.33 0.67 25.18
C THR A 362 17.60 0.05 25.75
N ASP A 363 17.49 -1.00 26.56
CA ASP A 363 18.63 -1.74 27.08
C ASP A 363 19.21 -2.74 26.07
N SER A 364 18.45 -3.04 25.01
CA SER A 364 18.85 -3.98 23.94
C SER A 364 19.37 -3.28 22.69
N LEU A 365 19.46 -1.95 22.64
CA LEU A 365 19.83 -1.21 21.43
C LEU A 365 21.17 -1.66 20.83
N ASP A 366 22.19 -1.88 21.67
CA ASP A 366 23.53 -2.28 21.21
C ASP A 366 23.59 -3.75 20.75
N LEU A 367 22.59 -4.58 21.11
CA LEU A 367 22.42 -5.94 20.60
C LEU A 367 21.70 -5.97 19.25
N LEU A 368 20.77 -5.03 19.04
CA LEU A 368 19.88 -4.99 17.89
C LEU A 368 20.41 -4.13 16.74
N SER A 369 21.38 -3.24 17.00
CA SER A 369 21.82 -2.27 16.00
C SER A 369 23.24 -1.78 16.24
N THR A 370 23.91 -1.43 15.14
CA THR A 370 25.19 -0.71 15.18
C THR A 370 24.93 0.80 15.19
N THR A 371 25.63 1.51 16.08
CA THR A 371 25.54 2.97 16.18
C THR A 371 26.24 3.63 15.01
N GLN A 372 25.53 4.57 14.36
CA GLN A 372 26.08 5.51 13.39
C GLN A 372 26.19 6.90 14.04
N HIS A 373 27.19 7.70 13.63
CA HIS A 373 27.38 9.06 14.16
C HIS A 373 27.18 10.08 13.04
N HIS A 374 26.28 11.04 13.27
CA HIS A 374 25.93 12.08 12.32
C HIS A 374 25.91 13.46 12.99
N VAL A 375 26.17 14.51 12.22
CA VAL A 375 26.03 15.90 12.73
C VAL A 375 24.55 16.23 12.94
N ASP A 376 23.73 15.95 11.94
CA ASP A 376 22.27 16.11 11.95
C ASP A 376 21.58 14.75 12.10
N PRO A 377 20.32 14.68 12.56
CA PRO A 377 19.56 13.47 12.44
C PRO A 377 19.34 13.17 10.94
N VAL A 378 19.49 11.91 10.56
CA VAL A 378 19.30 11.44 9.18
C VAL A 378 18.00 10.65 9.07
N THR A 379 17.43 10.56 7.87
CA THR A 379 16.27 9.72 7.62
C THR A 379 16.62 8.23 7.66
N MET A 380 15.61 7.35 7.76
CA MET A 380 15.83 5.91 7.71
C MET A 380 16.58 5.50 6.45
N GLU A 381 16.18 6.05 5.31
CA GLU A 381 16.77 5.74 4.00
C GLU A 381 18.24 6.16 3.91
N GLU A 382 18.58 7.32 4.47
CA GLU A 382 19.96 7.80 4.56
C GLU A 382 20.80 6.97 5.55
N ALA A 383 20.15 6.38 6.56
CA ALA A 383 20.77 5.44 7.49
C ALA A 383 20.88 3.99 6.94
N GLY A 384 20.41 3.76 5.70
CA GLY A 384 20.44 2.43 5.05
C GLY A 384 19.34 1.49 5.52
N GLN A 385 18.23 2.03 6.03
CA GLN A 385 17.08 1.27 6.52
C GLN A 385 15.81 1.63 5.75
N SER A 386 14.94 0.65 5.47
CA SER A 386 13.65 0.90 4.85
C SER A 386 12.48 0.80 5.83
N LEU A 387 12.43 -0.19 6.69
CA LEU A 387 11.28 -0.56 7.52
C LEU A 387 11.64 -0.59 9.00
N GLY A 388 10.64 -0.59 9.89
CA GLY A 388 10.82 -0.77 11.33
C GLY A 388 10.85 0.53 12.13
N LEU A 389 11.74 0.58 13.12
CA LEU A 389 11.94 1.73 14.01
C LEU A 389 13.34 2.33 13.78
N ILE A 390 13.53 3.59 14.16
CA ILE A 390 14.85 4.21 14.20
C ILE A 390 15.01 4.98 15.51
N HIS A 391 16.14 4.79 16.16
CA HIS A 391 16.47 5.45 17.42
C HIS A 391 17.53 6.51 17.21
N TYR A 392 17.28 7.69 17.76
CA TYR A 392 18.18 8.84 17.76
C TYR A 392 18.55 9.21 19.18
N ARG A 393 19.82 9.52 19.43
CA ARG A 393 20.32 9.96 20.72
C ARG A 393 21.25 11.15 20.57
N THR A 394 21.08 12.16 21.44
CA THR A 394 22.03 13.26 21.59
C THR A 394 22.08 13.72 23.05
N ARG A 395 23.01 14.62 23.39
CA ARG A 395 23.11 15.21 24.71
C ARG A 395 22.76 16.68 24.68
N LEU A 396 21.72 17.06 25.40
CA LEU A 396 21.32 18.45 25.62
C LEU A 396 22.25 19.10 26.63
N ARG A 397 22.60 20.36 26.35
CA ARG A 397 23.39 21.19 27.28
C ARG A 397 22.43 21.92 28.22
N GLY A 398 22.80 22.01 29.51
CA GLY A 398 22.06 22.73 30.52
C GLY A 398 22.92 23.75 31.28
N PRO A 399 22.31 24.52 32.21
CA PRO A 399 20.91 24.41 32.61
C PRO A 399 19.95 25.12 31.67
N LEU A 400 18.77 24.55 31.46
CA LEU A 400 17.64 25.18 30.80
C LEU A 400 16.40 24.95 31.67
N PRO A 401 15.92 25.93 32.42
CA PRO A 401 14.83 25.75 33.38
C PRO A 401 13.47 25.50 32.69
N LYS A 402 13.32 25.95 31.44
CA LYS A 402 12.19 25.70 30.57
C LYS A 402 12.63 25.91 29.12
N ALA A 403 12.30 24.96 28.27
CA ALA A 403 12.48 25.04 26.83
C ALA A 403 11.39 24.22 26.13
N GLU A 404 11.12 24.49 24.86
CA GLU A 404 10.24 23.71 24.02
C GLU A 404 11.06 22.84 23.05
N LEU A 405 10.87 21.51 23.10
CA LEU A 405 11.45 20.58 22.14
C LEU A 405 10.46 20.36 20.99
N ARG A 406 10.96 20.51 19.75
CA ARG A 406 10.23 20.27 18.51
C ARG A 406 11.03 19.37 17.58
N ILE A 407 10.32 18.52 16.84
CA ILE A 407 10.89 17.68 15.79
C ILE A 407 10.33 18.18 14.46
N ASP A 408 11.17 18.84 13.67
CA ASP A 408 10.80 19.33 12.34
C ASP A 408 10.87 18.18 11.33
N GLY A 409 9.80 18.03 10.52
CA GLY A 409 9.75 16.98 9.52
C GLY A 409 9.67 15.56 10.09
N LEU A 410 9.00 15.38 11.23
CA LEU A 410 8.77 14.04 11.78
C LEU A 410 7.95 13.16 10.82
N ALA A 411 8.40 11.92 10.63
CA ALA A 411 7.68 10.87 9.90
C ALA A 411 8.02 9.48 10.50
N ASP A 412 7.13 8.86 11.32
CA ASP A 412 5.72 9.26 11.47
C ASP A 412 5.39 9.57 12.93
N ARG A 413 5.87 8.75 13.90
CA ARG A 413 5.49 8.80 15.31
C ARG A 413 6.71 8.67 16.21
N ALA A 414 6.95 9.64 17.06
CA ALA A 414 8.12 9.71 17.93
C ALA A 414 7.75 9.61 19.40
N GLN A 415 8.33 8.65 20.12
CA GLN A 415 8.39 8.67 21.58
C GLN A 415 9.68 9.38 21.99
N VAL A 416 9.59 10.32 22.91
CA VAL A 416 10.69 11.17 23.35
C VAL A 416 10.99 10.92 24.82
N PHE A 417 12.28 10.65 25.10
CA PHE A 417 12.76 10.34 26.46
C PHE A 417 13.85 11.30 26.87
N LEU A 418 13.82 11.72 28.13
CA LEU A 418 14.88 12.50 28.76
C LEU A 418 15.47 11.69 29.91
N ASP A 419 16.77 11.38 29.85
CA ASP A 419 17.49 10.52 30.80
C ASP A 419 16.78 9.17 31.05
N GLY A 420 16.14 8.63 29.99
CA GLY A 420 15.43 7.34 30.00
C GLY A 420 13.96 7.41 30.44
N ARG A 421 13.46 8.59 30.83
CA ARG A 421 12.06 8.79 31.19
C ARG A 421 11.29 9.35 29.98
N GLU A 422 10.18 8.74 29.60
CA GLU A 422 9.30 9.28 28.55
C GLU A 422 8.73 10.64 29.00
N ILE A 423 8.90 11.66 28.15
CA ILE A 423 8.39 13.00 28.35
C ILE A 423 7.24 13.34 27.40
N GLY A 424 7.02 12.51 26.38
CA GLY A 424 5.85 12.67 25.51
C GLY A 424 5.98 11.98 24.17
N LEU A 425 4.89 12.15 23.41
CA LEU A 425 4.67 11.57 22.11
C LEU A 425 4.40 12.67 21.08
N LEU A 426 5.04 12.59 19.92
CA LEU A 426 4.81 13.47 18.77
C LEU A 426 4.36 12.64 17.58
N GLU A 427 3.41 13.17 16.81
CA GLU A 427 2.88 12.53 15.60
C GLU A 427 2.96 13.51 14.42
N ARG A 428 3.22 13.01 13.21
CA ARG A 428 3.45 13.80 11.99
C ARG A 428 2.30 14.75 11.63
N ASP A 429 1.05 14.38 11.97
CA ASP A 429 -0.12 15.21 11.70
C ASP A 429 -0.25 16.43 12.64
N ARG A 430 0.65 16.53 13.61
CA ARG A 430 0.75 17.65 14.53
C ARG A 430 2.10 18.35 14.43
N PRO A 431 2.47 18.91 13.25
CA PRO A 431 3.83 19.40 12.99
C PRO A 431 4.26 20.58 13.87
N LEU A 432 3.31 21.27 14.53
CA LEU A 432 3.58 22.35 15.46
C LEU A 432 3.58 21.89 16.93
N ALA A 433 3.36 20.60 17.21
CA ALA A 433 3.41 20.08 18.57
C ALA A 433 4.82 20.23 19.14
N ALA A 434 4.88 20.54 20.43
CA ALA A 434 6.11 20.69 21.19
C ALA A 434 5.98 20.01 22.54
N LEU A 435 7.12 19.62 23.11
CA LEU A 435 7.19 19.10 24.48
C LEU A 435 7.94 20.08 25.37
N ASP A 436 7.38 20.36 26.55
CA ASP A 436 8.09 21.16 27.58
C ASP A 436 9.25 20.32 28.13
N VAL A 437 10.44 20.87 28.13
CA VAL A 437 11.68 20.25 28.60
C VAL A 437 12.38 21.11 29.63
N THR A 438 12.85 20.47 30.70
CA THR A 438 13.77 21.08 31.68
C THR A 438 15.10 20.32 31.63
N VAL A 439 16.21 21.03 31.41
CA VAL A 439 17.53 20.41 31.33
C VAL A 439 18.34 20.85 32.56
N PRO A 440 18.84 19.90 33.38
CA PRO A 440 19.63 20.22 34.57
C PRO A 440 21.02 20.80 34.23
N ASP A 441 21.75 21.33 35.23
CA ASP A 441 23.09 21.93 35.07
C ASP A 441 24.09 21.00 34.35
N GLY A 442 24.04 19.70 34.61
CA GLY A 442 24.90 18.69 34.00
C GLY A 442 24.52 18.32 32.57
N GLY A 443 23.45 18.91 32.00
CA GLY A 443 22.83 18.49 30.74
C GLY A 443 21.99 17.22 30.93
N ALA A 444 21.33 16.77 29.85
CA ALA A 444 20.50 15.57 29.85
C ALA A 444 20.71 14.76 28.57
N ARG A 445 20.49 13.45 28.62
CA ARG A 445 20.44 12.59 27.45
C ARG A 445 19.03 12.66 26.83
N LEU A 446 18.98 13.02 25.57
CA LEU A 446 17.76 12.97 24.77
C LEU A 446 17.78 11.71 23.91
N ASP A 447 16.76 10.90 24.05
CA ASP A 447 16.48 9.75 23.18
C ASP A 447 15.15 9.99 22.44
N VAL A 448 15.13 9.68 21.13
CA VAL A 448 13.92 9.76 20.30
C VAL A 448 13.79 8.44 19.54
N LEU A 449 12.72 7.71 19.81
CA LEU A 449 12.37 6.50 19.06
C LEU A 449 11.29 6.83 18.06
N VAL A 450 11.60 6.72 16.77
CA VAL A 450 10.65 7.00 15.68
C VAL A 450 10.19 5.71 15.03
N GLU A 451 8.88 5.57 14.89
CA GLU A 451 8.22 4.51 14.15
C GLU A 451 7.91 4.96 12.73
N ASN A 452 8.31 4.17 11.73
CA ASN A 452 7.79 4.20 10.37
C ASN A 452 6.47 3.41 10.36
N GLN A 453 5.34 4.06 10.13
CA GLN A 453 4.01 3.44 10.13
C GLN A 453 3.56 2.99 8.73
N GLY A 454 4.42 3.05 7.72
CA GLY A 454 4.18 2.75 6.32
C GLY A 454 4.40 3.99 5.44
N ARG A 455 5.08 3.84 4.29
CA ARG A 455 5.23 4.94 3.33
C ARG A 455 3.96 5.13 2.55
N ILE A 456 3.69 6.38 2.21
CA ILE A 456 2.57 6.72 1.33
C ILE A 456 2.70 5.95 0.03
N ASN A 457 1.63 5.22 -0.34
CA ASN A 457 1.59 4.35 -1.52
C ASN A 457 0.83 4.95 -2.70
N TYR A 458 0.10 6.06 -2.52
CA TYR A 458 -0.70 6.68 -3.58
C TYR A 458 -0.64 8.21 -3.54
N GLY A 459 -0.75 8.83 -4.72
CA GLY A 459 -0.87 10.27 -4.87
C GLY A 459 0.47 11.01 -4.96
N PRO A 460 0.46 12.37 -4.86
CA PRO A 460 1.63 13.20 -5.15
C PRO A 460 2.71 13.18 -4.05
N LEU A 461 2.40 12.64 -2.87
CA LEU A 461 3.28 12.65 -1.69
C LEU A 461 4.11 11.37 -1.54
N LEU A 462 4.31 10.62 -2.62
CA LEU A 462 5.08 9.36 -2.63
C LEU A 462 6.50 9.48 -2.09
N ALA A 463 7.19 10.62 -2.24
CA ALA A 463 8.55 10.80 -1.74
C ALA A 463 8.57 10.96 -0.20
N ASP A 464 7.98 10.00 0.51
CA ASP A 464 7.72 10.02 1.95
C ASP A 464 8.88 9.38 2.74
N ARG A 465 9.96 10.15 2.97
CA ARG A 465 11.09 9.72 3.81
C ARG A 465 10.69 9.56 5.26
N LYS A 466 11.25 8.55 5.93
CA LYS A 466 10.93 8.20 7.32
C LYS A 466 12.00 8.62 8.32
N GLY A 467 11.59 8.81 9.58
CA GLY A 467 12.45 9.29 10.63
C GLY A 467 12.36 10.81 10.84
N ILE A 468 13.47 11.47 11.14
CA ILE A 468 13.57 12.92 11.33
C ILE A 468 14.20 13.52 10.06
N ARG A 469 13.43 14.32 9.32
CA ARG A 469 13.83 14.83 8.00
C ARG A 469 14.58 16.17 8.04
N ASP A 470 14.20 17.05 8.98
CA ASP A 470 14.66 18.44 8.97
C ASP A 470 15.42 18.83 10.24
N GLY A 471 15.21 18.14 11.36
CA GLY A 471 16.01 18.32 12.57
C GLY A 471 15.20 18.33 13.86
N VAL A 472 15.91 18.49 14.98
CA VAL A 472 15.33 18.65 16.33
C VAL A 472 15.75 19.99 16.89
N ARG A 473 14.79 20.76 17.35
CA ARG A 473 15.04 22.08 17.97
C ARG A 473 14.67 22.09 19.43
N LEU A 474 15.49 22.79 20.20
CA LEU A 474 15.18 23.20 21.55
C LEU A 474 14.97 24.73 21.51
N ASP A 475 13.75 25.18 21.69
CA ASP A 475 13.26 26.52 21.30
C ASP A 475 13.55 26.80 19.81
N ASN A 476 14.49 27.72 19.53
CA ASN A 476 14.90 28.05 18.16
C ASN A 476 16.27 27.49 17.78
N GLN A 477 16.87 26.61 18.60
CA GLN A 477 18.22 26.10 18.39
C GLN A 477 18.20 24.66 17.96
N TYR A 478 18.74 24.36 16.76
CA TYR A 478 18.96 22.99 16.31
C TYR A 478 19.96 22.26 17.22
N GLN A 479 19.66 20.98 17.48
CA GLN A 479 20.51 20.08 18.24
C GLN A 479 21.33 19.22 17.27
N PHE A 480 22.62 19.12 17.52
CA PHE A 480 23.60 18.44 16.69
C PHE A 480 24.33 17.32 17.44
N GLY A 481 25.05 16.46 16.70
CA GLY A 481 25.84 15.38 17.27
C GLY A 481 24.99 14.20 17.69
N TRP A 482 24.45 13.51 16.71
CA TRP A 482 23.50 12.42 16.87
C TRP A 482 24.16 11.04 16.75
N GLU A 483 23.83 10.17 17.68
CA GLU A 483 23.94 8.73 17.53
C GLU A 483 22.63 8.24 16.93
N VAL A 484 22.71 7.51 15.81
CA VAL A 484 21.56 6.97 15.09
C VAL A 484 21.68 5.45 15.05
N ARG A 485 20.62 4.75 15.41
CA ARG A 485 20.54 3.28 15.40
C ARG A 485 19.34 2.83 14.55
N PRO A 486 19.59 2.31 13.34
CA PRO A 486 18.58 1.61 12.57
C PRO A 486 18.07 0.38 13.30
N LEU A 487 16.75 0.18 13.37
CA LEU A 487 16.10 -0.94 14.07
C LEU A 487 15.08 -1.61 13.15
N PRO A 488 15.53 -2.37 12.12
CA PRO A 488 14.62 -3.11 11.25
C PRO A 488 13.92 -4.25 11.99
N LEU A 489 14.54 -4.78 13.06
CA LEU A 489 14.01 -5.86 13.90
C LEU A 489 13.75 -7.15 13.13
N ASP A 490 14.56 -7.44 12.12
CA ASP A 490 14.49 -8.65 11.30
C ASP A 490 14.98 -9.89 12.07
N ASP A 491 15.91 -9.72 13.02
CA ASP A 491 16.45 -10.77 13.87
C ASP A 491 16.41 -10.36 15.35
N LEU A 492 15.66 -11.12 16.13
CA LEU A 492 15.50 -10.94 17.57
C LEU A 492 16.24 -12.01 18.41
N THR A 493 17.06 -12.85 17.79
CA THR A 493 17.73 -13.98 18.46
C THR A 493 18.76 -13.54 19.50
N ALA A 494 19.29 -12.32 19.38
CA ALA A 494 20.23 -11.75 20.35
C ALA A 494 19.56 -11.31 21.67
N LEU A 495 18.22 -11.20 21.72
CA LEU A 495 17.51 -10.75 22.90
C LEU A 495 17.60 -11.77 24.04
N THR A 496 17.95 -11.27 25.23
CA THR A 496 18.01 -12.09 26.46
C THR A 496 16.87 -11.72 27.38
N PHE A 497 15.87 -12.62 27.46
CA PHE A 497 14.68 -12.40 28.26
C PHE A 497 14.90 -12.79 29.74
N THR A 498 14.34 -12.00 30.65
CA THR A 498 14.31 -12.27 32.09
C THR A 498 12.87 -12.38 32.57
N SER A 499 12.65 -13.00 33.74
CA SER A 499 11.32 -13.09 34.35
C SER A 499 10.89 -11.80 35.05
N ALA A 500 11.77 -10.80 35.20
CA ALA A 500 11.43 -9.54 35.80
C ALA A 500 10.57 -8.71 34.83
N PRO A 501 9.34 -8.31 35.20
CA PRO A 501 8.47 -7.53 34.34
C PRO A 501 9.10 -6.18 33.95
N VAL A 502 8.95 -5.79 32.70
CA VAL A 502 9.17 -4.43 32.22
C VAL A 502 7.79 -3.80 32.00
N THR A 503 7.47 -2.78 32.78
CA THR A 503 6.12 -2.18 32.82
C THR A 503 6.08 -0.79 32.19
N ASP A 504 7.23 -0.19 31.96
CA ASP A 504 7.36 1.17 31.45
C ASP A 504 8.25 1.21 30.20
N GLY A 505 7.80 1.93 29.18
CA GLY A 505 8.52 2.16 27.93
C GLY A 505 8.51 0.98 26.96
N PRO A 506 9.18 1.13 25.81
CA PRO A 506 9.24 0.11 24.79
C PRO A 506 9.95 -1.15 25.27
N ALA A 507 9.28 -2.31 25.16
CA ALA A 507 9.81 -3.57 25.64
C ALA A 507 9.35 -4.76 24.79
N PHE A 508 10.17 -5.80 24.76
CA PHE A 508 9.79 -7.09 24.20
C PHE A 508 9.29 -8.01 25.32
N HIS A 509 8.21 -8.67 25.04
CA HIS A 509 7.58 -9.65 25.91
C HIS A 509 7.48 -10.99 25.19
N ARG A 510 7.80 -12.08 25.88
CA ARG A 510 7.83 -13.41 25.31
C ARG A 510 6.80 -14.30 25.98
N THR A 511 6.22 -15.20 25.20
CA THR A 511 5.47 -16.35 25.69
C THR A 511 5.82 -17.59 24.86
N VAL A 512 5.84 -18.74 25.52
CA VAL A 512 6.11 -20.04 24.89
C VAL A 512 4.85 -20.89 24.94
N VAL A 513 4.51 -21.52 23.82
CA VAL A 513 3.33 -22.35 23.69
C VAL A 513 3.67 -23.71 23.08
N GLN A 514 3.10 -24.79 23.65
CA GLN A 514 3.19 -26.13 23.07
C GLN A 514 2.03 -26.35 22.10
N VAL A 515 2.33 -26.81 20.91
CA VAL A 515 1.38 -27.12 19.85
C VAL A 515 1.56 -28.56 19.42
N ASP A 516 0.50 -29.35 19.48
CA ASP A 516 0.55 -30.76 19.04
C ASP A 516 0.48 -30.87 17.53
N THR A 517 -0.43 -30.11 16.91
CA THR A 517 -0.66 -30.10 15.47
C THR A 517 -0.66 -28.65 14.97
N PRO A 518 0.27 -28.30 14.05
CA PRO A 518 0.25 -27.00 13.40
C PRO A 518 -1.10 -26.72 12.72
N ALA A 519 -1.65 -25.55 12.95
CA ALA A 519 -2.93 -25.12 12.39
C ALA A 519 -3.03 -23.59 12.43
N ASP A 520 -3.91 -23.02 11.62
CA ASP A 520 -4.16 -21.58 11.59
C ASP A 520 -4.64 -21.05 12.95
N ALA A 521 -4.26 -19.84 13.28
CA ALA A 521 -4.70 -19.15 14.49
C ALA A 521 -4.84 -17.66 14.25
N PHE A 522 -5.49 -16.98 15.19
CA PHE A 522 -5.50 -15.54 15.30
C PHE A 522 -4.94 -15.15 16.66
N ILE A 523 -4.02 -14.20 16.69
CA ILE A 523 -3.41 -13.69 17.92
C ILE A 523 -4.13 -12.43 18.35
N GLU A 524 -4.76 -12.48 19.52
CA GLU A 524 -5.39 -11.33 20.16
C GLU A 524 -4.55 -10.84 21.33
N LEU A 525 -4.49 -9.51 21.51
CA LEU A 525 -3.67 -8.82 22.50
C LEU A 525 -4.55 -7.94 23.40
N PRO A 526 -5.31 -8.54 24.36
CA PRO A 526 -6.20 -7.79 25.23
C PRO A 526 -5.44 -6.87 26.18
N GLY A 527 -5.74 -5.57 26.13
CA GLY A 527 -5.11 -4.56 27.01
C GLY A 527 -3.72 -4.11 26.59
N TRP A 528 -3.22 -4.57 25.44
CA TRP A 528 -1.98 -4.05 24.83
C TRP A 528 -2.30 -2.80 24.01
N THR A 529 -1.33 -1.89 23.91
CA THR A 529 -1.56 -0.60 23.27
C THR A 529 -1.15 -0.59 21.79
N LYS A 530 0.14 -0.78 21.50
CA LYS A 530 0.66 -0.68 20.13
C LYS A 530 2.02 -1.34 19.99
N GLY A 531 2.19 -2.07 18.92
CA GLY A 531 3.49 -2.68 18.64
C GLY A 531 3.49 -3.67 17.49
N MET A 532 4.23 -4.76 17.67
CA MET A 532 4.52 -5.76 16.65
C MET A 532 4.58 -7.15 17.27
N VAL A 533 4.18 -8.18 16.51
CA VAL A 533 4.20 -9.59 16.95
C VAL A 533 5.06 -10.43 16.02
N TRP A 534 5.85 -11.34 16.61
CA TRP A 534 6.59 -12.37 15.89
C TRP A 534 6.16 -13.75 16.39
N LEU A 535 6.05 -14.69 15.46
CA LEU A 535 5.86 -16.12 15.75
C LEU A 535 7.05 -16.90 15.20
N ASN A 536 7.82 -17.57 16.05
CA ASN A 536 9.02 -18.33 15.66
C ASN A 536 10.04 -17.54 14.83
N GLY A 537 10.13 -16.23 15.07
CA GLY A 537 10.99 -15.30 14.34
C GLY A 537 10.34 -14.68 13.09
N PHE A 538 9.19 -15.17 12.65
CA PHE A 538 8.44 -14.55 11.55
C PHE A 538 7.59 -13.39 12.07
N ALA A 539 7.71 -12.22 11.46
CA ALA A 539 6.97 -11.03 11.83
C ALA A 539 5.52 -11.10 11.31
N LEU A 540 4.55 -11.32 12.20
CA LEU A 540 3.13 -11.38 11.84
C LEU A 540 2.58 -10.03 11.40
N GLY A 541 2.97 -8.96 12.08
CA GLY A 541 2.52 -7.61 11.76
C GLY A 541 2.27 -6.72 12.97
N ARG A 542 1.86 -5.50 12.68
CA ARG A 542 1.53 -4.47 13.67
C ARG A 542 0.18 -4.74 14.32
N TYR A 543 0.07 -4.37 15.59
CA TYR A 543 -1.20 -4.23 16.28
C TYR A 543 -1.33 -2.82 16.86
N TRP A 544 -2.56 -2.36 17.02
CA TRP A 544 -2.87 -1.09 17.66
C TRP A 544 -4.27 -1.14 18.29
N GLU A 545 -4.39 -0.72 19.55
CA GLU A 545 -5.68 -0.70 20.27
C GLU A 545 -6.76 0.13 19.57
N ARG A 546 -6.35 1.11 18.73
CA ARG A 546 -7.28 1.93 17.92
C ARG A 546 -8.17 1.10 17.00
N GLY A 547 -7.71 -0.10 16.56
CA GLY A 547 -8.43 -0.90 15.59
C GLY A 547 -8.48 -0.27 14.19
N PRO A 548 -9.34 -0.77 13.28
CA PRO A 548 -10.41 -1.74 13.50
C PRO A 548 -9.93 -3.20 13.72
N GLN A 549 -8.72 -3.54 13.30
CA GLN A 549 -8.17 -4.87 13.47
C GLN A 549 -7.86 -5.17 14.94
N LYS A 550 -8.35 -6.30 15.45
CA LYS A 550 -8.17 -6.74 16.84
C LYS A 550 -7.31 -7.99 16.95
N THR A 551 -7.24 -8.80 15.91
CA THR A 551 -6.48 -10.04 15.88
C THR A 551 -5.52 -10.05 14.68
N LEU A 552 -4.34 -10.68 14.85
CA LEU A 552 -3.38 -10.92 13.78
C LEU A 552 -3.50 -12.37 13.31
N TYR A 553 -3.61 -12.56 12.00
CA TYR A 553 -3.60 -13.90 11.41
C TYR A 553 -2.22 -14.55 11.54
N ALA A 554 -2.19 -15.75 12.05
CA ALA A 554 -1.00 -16.59 12.21
C ALA A 554 -1.20 -17.89 11.42
N PRO A 555 -0.72 -17.95 10.16
CA PRO A 555 -0.86 -19.09 9.28
C PRO A 555 -0.34 -20.40 9.87
N GLY A 556 -1.06 -21.51 9.61
CA GLY A 556 -0.68 -22.85 10.09
C GLY A 556 0.77 -23.24 9.81
N PRO A 557 1.33 -22.97 8.61
CA PRO A 557 2.73 -23.29 8.31
C PRO A 557 3.78 -22.61 9.19
N LEU A 558 3.46 -21.51 9.85
CA LEU A 558 4.37 -20.82 10.78
C LEU A 558 4.48 -21.53 12.13
N TRP A 559 3.52 -22.39 12.46
CA TRP A 559 3.52 -23.19 13.68
C TRP A 559 4.31 -24.47 13.49
N LYS A 560 4.95 -24.93 14.56
CA LYS A 560 5.70 -26.18 14.62
C LYS A 560 5.02 -27.11 15.62
N ALA A 561 5.05 -28.42 15.36
CA ALA A 561 4.75 -29.39 16.40
C ALA A 561 5.79 -29.28 17.52
N GLY A 562 5.35 -29.18 18.77
CA GLY A 562 6.19 -28.92 19.93
C GLY A 562 6.21 -27.44 20.33
N THR A 563 7.38 -26.93 20.66
CA THR A 563 7.57 -25.61 21.24
C THR A 563 7.54 -24.51 20.19
N ASN A 564 6.68 -23.51 20.41
CA ASN A 564 6.60 -22.29 19.61
C ASN A 564 6.83 -21.07 20.50
N THR A 565 7.44 -20.03 19.95
CA THR A 565 7.73 -18.78 20.65
C THR A 565 6.98 -17.62 19.99
N LEU A 566 6.19 -16.91 20.79
CA LEU A 566 5.63 -15.61 20.42
C LEU A 566 6.42 -14.51 21.13
N ILE A 567 6.83 -13.49 20.38
CA ILE A 567 7.45 -12.27 20.91
C ILE A 567 6.54 -11.10 20.53
N VAL A 568 6.24 -10.25 21.49
CA VAL A 568 5.46 -9.03 21.33
C VAL A 568 6.33 -7.85 21.70
N LEU A 569 6.58 -6.95 20.77
CA LEU A 569 7.08 -5.60 21.08
C LEU A 569 5.88 -4.75 21.48
N GLU A 570 5.91 -4.18 22.66
CA GLU A 570 4.98 -3.14 23.10
C GLU A 570 5.72 -1.81 23.20
N LEU A 571 5.15 -0.77 22.64
CA LEU A 571 5.74 0.56 22.64
C LEU A 571 5.31 1.40 23.85
N HIS A 572 4.24 1.04 24.55
CA HIS A 572 3.66 1.82 25.66
C HIS A 572 3.34 0.97 26.88
N THR A 573 2.09 0.47 26.98
CA THR A 573 1.60 -0.25 28.14
C THR A 573 1.29 -1.71 27.79
N PRO A 574 2.03 -2.66 28.33
CA PRO A 574 1.83 -4.06 28.03
C PRO A 574 0.54 -4.60 28.68
N GLY A 575 -0.13 -5.48 27.96
CA GLY A 575 -1.11 -6.39 28.56
C GLY A 575 -0.44 -7.47 29.41
N THR A 576 -1.25 -8.32 30.03
CA THR A 576 -0.75 -9.39 30.90
C THR A 576 -0.75 -10.77 30.24
N THR A 577 -1.47 -10.92 29.13
CA THR A 577 -1.64 -12.19 28.40
C THR A 577 -1.64 -11.97 26.90
N VAL A 578 -1.35 -13.05 26.18
CA VAL A 578 -1.57 -13.20 24.75
C VAL A 578 -2.64 -14.26 24.55
N GLU A 579 -3.59 -14.05 23.67
CA GLU A 579 -4.65 -15.01 23.39
C GLU A 579 -4.54 -15.59 21.98
N ILE A 580 -4.68 -16.90 21.89
CA ILE A 580 -4.90 -17.62 20.64
C ILE A 580 -6.40 -17.79 20.43
N ARG A 581 -6.89 -17.44 19.24
CA ARG A 581 -8.28 -17.57 18.81
C ARG A 581 -8.37 -18.46 17.58
N ASP A 582 -9.51 -19.11 17.42
CA ASP A 582 -9.85 -19.92 16.23
C ASP A 582 -10.55 -19.11 15.13
N THR A 583 -10.97 -17.88 15.43
CA THR A 583 -11.62 -16.96 14.51
C THR A 583 -11.03 -15.56 14.64
N SER A 584 -11.05 -14.78 13.55
CA SER A 584 -10.89 -13.33 13.67
C SER A 584 -12.06 -12.77 14.49
N GLU A 585 -11.79 -11.90 15.46
CA GLU A 585 -12.88 -11.14 16.07
C GLU A 585 -13.60 -10.32 14.98
N PRO A 586 -14.95 -10.29 14.97
CA PRO A 586 -15.64 -9.37 14.08
C PRO A 586 -15.20 -7.96 14.45
N ARG A 587 -14.67 -7.26 13.48
CA ARG A 587 -14.16 -5.87 13.61
C ARG A 587 -15.33 -5.02 14.10
N ARG A 588 -15.38 -4.72 15.41
CA ARG A 588 -16.50 -4.01 16.02
C ARG A 588 -16.61 -2.62 15.44
N THR A 589 -17.72 -2.34 14.77
CA THR A 589 -18.20 -0.98 14.59
C THR A 589 -18.60 -0.48 15.98
N HIS A 590 -17.78 0.36 16.62
CA HIS A 590 -18.23 1.06 17.82
C HIS A 590 -19.39 1.98 17.40
N PRO A 591 -20.58 1.91 18.05
CA PRO A 591 -21.58 2.93 17.86
C PRO A 591 -20.99 4.25 18.35
N SER A 592 -20.88 5.23 17.43
CA SER A 592 -20.47 6.58 17.77
C SER A 592 -21.33 7.12 18.91
N PRO A 593 -20.77 7.68 19.99
CA PRO A 593 -21.58 8.36 21.00
C PRO A 593 -22.18 9.60 20.34
N SER A 594 -23.51 9.66 20.35
CA SER A 594 -24.41 10.77 19.99
C SER A 594 -24.62 11.08 18.51
N GLY A 595 -25.76 10.66 17.98
CA GLY A 595 -26.77 11.46 17.30
C GLY A 595 -26.35 12.52 16.28
N ARG A 596 -25.48 12.22 15.30
CA ARG A 596 -25.54 12.88 14.01
C ARG A 596 -25.96 11.87 12.96
N ARG A 597 -27.09 12.14 12.29
CA ARG A 597 -27.53 11.38 11.14
C ARG A 597 -26.35 11.32 10.16
N GLN A 598 -25.92 10.11 9.83
CA GLN A 598 -25.00 9.87 8.73
C GLN A 598 -25.59 10.52 7.49
N ALA A 599 -24.83 11.40 6.86
CA ALA A 599 -25.07 11.73 5.47
C ALA A 599 -24.99 10.41 4.65
N PRO A 600 -25.83 10.24 3.62
CA PRO A 600 -25.80 9.04 2.80
C PRO A 600 -24.37 8.81 2.30
N GLY A 601 -23.91 7.56 2.40
CA GLY A 601 -22.55 7.15 2.19
C GLY A 601 -21.91 7.85 0.98
N ARG A 602 -20.73 8.41 1.17
CA ARG A 602 -19.88 8.81 0.05
C ARG A 602 -19.63 7.54 -0.76
N ASN A 603 -20.12 7.53 -1.98
CA ASN A 603 -19.78 6.50 -2.93
C ASN A 603 -18.25 6.42 -3.04
N VAL A 604 -17.72 5.22 -3.11
CA VAL A 604 -16.29 4.94 -3.30
C VAL A 604 -15.69 5.68 -4.50
N ASP A 605 -16.54 6.09 -5.46
CA ASP A 605 -16.17 6.89 -6.64
C ASP A 605 -16.13 8.42 -6.39
N ASP A 606 -16.54 8.90 -5.20
CA ASP A 606 -16.44 10.31 -4.81
C ASP A 606 -15.06 10.64 -4.20
N ALA A 607 -14.09 9.72 -4.26
CA ALA A 607 -12.67 10.07 -4.20
C ALA A 607 -12.37 10.95 -5.44
N ALA A 608 -12.87 12.18 -5.39
CA ALA A 608 -12.53 13.21 -6.36
C ALA A 608 -11.01 13.31 -6.40
N PRO A 609 -10.40 13.43 -7.58
CA PRO A 609 -8.98 13.69 -7.68
C PRO A 609 -8.70 14.93 -6.85
N PHE A 610 -7.78 14.82 -5.87
CA PHE A 610 -7.29 15.95 -5.11
C PHE A 610 -6.75 16.99 -6.10
N ALA A 611 -7.56 17.96 -6.46
CA ALA A 611 -7.11 19.16 -7.14
C ALA A 611 -6.38 20.02 -6.10
N VAL A 612 -5.15 19.63 -5.78
CA VAL A 612 -4.22 20.52 -5.11
C VAL A 612 -3.84 21.57 -6.15
N GLY A 613 -4.38 22.76 -6.00
CA GLY A 613 -3.92 23.92 -6.74
C GLY A 613 -2.42 24.14 -6.45
N LEU A 614 -1.58 23.64 -7.32
CA LEU A 614 -0.16 23.95 -7.34
C LEU A 614 -0.01 25.46 -7.56
N ARG A 615 0.15 26.20 -6.48
CA ARG A 615 0.80 27.51 -6.56
C ARG A 615 2.28 27.22 -6.71
N HIS A 616 2.81 27.44 -7.89
CA HIS A 616 4.25 27.50 -8.13
C HIS A 616 4.86 28.50 -7.14
N ALA A 617 5.71 28.04 -6.26
CA ALA A 617 6.64 28.87 -5.54
C ALA A 617 7.71 29.32 -6.55
N ASP A 618 7.76 30.63 -6.82
CA ASP A 618 8.79 31.26 -7.63
C ASP A 618 10.12 31.19 -6.87
N ASP A 619 11.13 30.70 -7.52
CA ASP A 619 12.48 30.41 -7.00
C ASP A 619 13.30 31.71 -6.88
N ARG A 620 12.78 32.71 -6.16
CA ARG A 620 13.54 33.91 -5.75
C ARG A 620 13.16 34.34 -4.36
N GLY A 621 14.02 33.98 -3.41
CA GLY A 621 13.89 34.35 -2.00
C GLY A 621 13.76 35.86 -1.76
N ARG A 622 12.52 36.31 -1.56
CA ARG A 622 12.21 37.57 -0.85
C ARG A 622 10.93 37.39 -0.04
N PRO A 623 10.92 37.77 1.25
CA PRO A 623 9.70 37.72 2.04
C PRO A 623 8.73 38.85 1.60
N PRO A 624 7.40 38.63 1.64
CA PRO A 624 6.42 39.67 1.34
C PRO A 624 6.32 40.67 2.49
N PRO A 625 6.00 41.95 2.20
CA PRO A 625 5.91 42.99 3.20
C PRO A 625 4.67 42.83 4.10
N ALA A 626 4.84 43.12 5.38
CA ALA A 626 3.81 43.17 6.41
C ALA A 626 2.69 44.14 6.03
N ARG A 627 1.42 43.69 6.12
CA ARG A 627 0.25 44.54 6.10
C ARG A 627 -0.18 44.85 7.53
N ALA A 628 -0.37 46.15 7.75
CA ALA A 628 -0.81 46.74 8.99
C ALA A 628 -2.22 46.27 9.39
N THR A 629 -2.38 46.09 10.69
CA THR A 629 -3.61 45.90 11.44
C THR A 629 -4.46 47.17 11.43
N GLU A 630 -5.71 47.05 11.01
CA GLU A 630 -6.76 47.96 11.47
C GLU A 630 -7.84 47.19 12.20
N THR A 631 -7.95 47.55 13.47
CA THR A 631 -9.03 47.18 14.40
C THR A 631 -10.28 47.99 14.12
N GLN A 632 -11.45 47.37 13.96
CA GLN A 632 -12.71 48.00 14.32
C GLN A 632 -13.75 47.01 14.86
N HIS A 633 -14.42 47.50 15.90
CA HIS A 633 -15.38 46.91 16.81
C HIS A 633 -16.77 46.68 16.21
N ALA A 634 -17.36 45.59 16.67
CA ALA A 634 -18.77 45.41 17.10
C ALA A 634 -19.95 45.76 16.15
N THR A 635 -20.89 44.87 15.92
CA THR A 635 -22.16 44.79 16.68
C THR A 635 -23.09 43.70 16.05
N ARG A 636 -23.71 42.93 16.92
CA ARG A 636 -24.80 41.98 16.61
C ARG A 636 -26.03 42.70 16.03
N VAL A 637 -26.70 42.11 15.02
CA VAL A 637 -28.16 42.07 14.96
C VAL A 637 -28.63 40.85 14.14
N ARG A 638 -29.68 40.20 14.63
CA ARG A 638 -30.42 39.03 14.10
C ARG A 638 -31.45 39.42 13.03
N HIS A 639 -31.90 38.37 12.31
CA HIS A 639 -33.09 38.17 11.51
C HIS A 639 -32.85 38.24 9.99
N GLY A 640 -33.31 37.34 9.18
CA GLY A 640 -34.45 36.47 9.12
C GLY A 640 -34.72 36.14 7.63
N SER A 641 -34.93 34.91 7.36
CA SER A 641 -35.75 34.25 6.32
C SER A 641 -36.03 34.86 4.93
N ARG A 642 -35.99 33.92 3.94
CA ARG A 642 -36.85 33.71 2.77
C ARG A 642 -36.30 34.04 1.38
N GLN A 643 -36.05 33.00 0.62
CA GLN A 643 -36.84 32.40 -0.47
C GLN A 643 -36.79 33.08 -1.87
N HIS A 644 -36.60 32.23 -2.87
CA HIS A 644 -37.01 32.24 -4.28
C HIS A 644 -36.15 33.02 -5.28
N ALA A 645 -35.82 32.51 -6.36
CA ALA A 645 -36.26 31.70 -7.45
C ALA A 645 -35.68 32.20 -8.78
N CYS A 646 -35.35 31.28 -9.63
CA CYS A 646 -35.38 31.26 -11.10
C CYS A 646 -35.14 32.53 -11.92
N LEU A 647 -34.34 32.42 -12.97
CA LEU A 647 -34.71 32.45 -14.38
C LEU A 647 -33.50 32.66 -15.30
N GLU A 648 -33.37 31.83 -16.17
CA GLU A 648 -33.09 31.64 -17.57
C GLU A 648 -32.91 32.87 -18.48
N LEU A 649 -32.26 32.56 -19.65
CA LEU A 649 -32.28 33.24 -20.97
C LEU A 649 -31.23 34.38 -21.12
N GLY A 650 -30.53 34.49 -22.22
CA GLY A 650 -30.59 33.91 -23.55
C GLY A 650 -29.61 34.59 -24.49
N LEU A 651 -29.32 33.89 -25.50
CA LEU A 651 -28.73 34.25 -26.78
C LEU A 651 -28.72 35.74 -27.20
N LEU A 652 -27.65 36.16 -27.88
CA LEU A 652 -27.72 36.54 -29.30
C LEU A 652 -26.34 37.00 -29.85
N ALA A 653 -26.12 36.57 -31.08
CA ALA A 653 -25.05 36.81 -32.02
C ALA A 653 -25.08 38.24 -32.59
N THR A 654 -23.97 38.64 -33.20
CA THR A 654 -23.80 39.21 -34.58
C THR A 654 -22.38 39.72 -34.74
N ARG A 655 -21.64 39.18 -35.68
CA ARG A 655 -21.36 39.60 -37.08
C ARG A 655 -20.57 40.89 -37.28
N GLY A 656 -19.57 40.75 -38.11
CA GLY A 656 -19.09 41.74 -39.10
C GLY A 656 -17.60 41.99 -38.99
N SER A 657 -16.84 41.54 -39.86
CA SER A 657 -16.48 41.80 -41.26
C SER A 657 -15.18 42.56 -41.37
N GLU A 658 -14.30 41.93 -42.08
CA GLU A 658 -13.63 42.34 -43.32
C GLU A 658 -12.34 43.14 -43.27
N THR A 659 -11.40 42.56 -43.91
CA THR A 659 -10.47 42.99 -44.99
C THR A 659 -9.20 43.70 -44.50
N SER A 660 -8.00 43.57 -45.06
CA SER A 660 -7.50 43.09 -46.35
C SER A 660 -5.96 43.10 -46.34
N ARG A 661 -5.35 42.21 -47.12
CA ARG A 661 -4.17 42.37 -47.98
C ARG A 661 -2.92 43.10 -47.39
N SER A 662 -1.68 42.70 -47.63
CA SER A 662 -1.04 42.17 -48.84
C SER A 662 0.46 41.93 -48.58
N GLN A 663 1.01 40.86 -49.18
CA GLN A 663 2.22 40.83 -50.01
C GLN A 663 3.51 41.43 -49.37
N THR A 664 4.69 40.92 -49.46
CA THR A 664 5.39 40.02 -50.39
C THR A 664 6.87 39.88 -49.97
N ARG A 665 7.48 38.73 -50.37
CA ARG A 665 8.88 38.53 -50.77
C ARG A 665 9.95 38.45 -49.66
N SER A 666 10.57 37.31 -49.45
CA SER A 666 11.51 36.50 -50.25
C SER A 666 12.99 36.85 -50.07
N ARG A 667 13.77 35.81 -50.05
CA ARG A 667 15.23 35.63 -50.15
C ARG A 667 15.92 35.55 -48.78
N GLY A 668 16.70 34.57 -48.48
CA GLY A 668 17.41 33.55 -49.22
C GLY A 668 18.84 33.51 -48.73
N LEU A 669 19.37 32.29 -48.59
CA LEU A 669 20.78 31.91 -48.68
C LEU A 669 21.62 31.86 -47.37
N ASP A 670 21.93 30.65 -47.04
CA ASP A 670 23.26 30.03 -46.84
C ASP A 670 24.17 30.52 -45.70
N ARG A 671 24.36 29.72 -44.72
CA ARG A 671 25.49 28.78 -44.55
C ARG A 671 25.29 27.87 -43.35
#